data_521d75854a47253dc4a9fe32355e8992
#
_entry.id   521d75854a47253dc4a9fe32355e8992
#
_cell.length_a   1.000
_cell.length_b   1.000
_cell.length_c   1.000
_cell.angle_alpha   90.00
_cell.angle_beta   90.00
_cell.angle_gamma   90.00
#
_symmetry.space_group_name_H-M   'P 1'
#
loop_
_entity.id
_entity.type
_entity.pdbx_description
1 polymer ?
#
loop_
_entity_poly.entity_id
_entity_poly.type
_entity_poly.pdbx_seq_one_letter_code
_entity_poly.pdbx_strand_id
1 'polypeptide(L)'
;DCGSQVWVSTFHSTCVRILRRYIDRIGYQTNFTIYDTDDQKSVIRDACKKLNIDTKMLKERTIMSAISSVKDEMISPDEMEVNAGGDYNAKRIAGVYREYQKTLKANNALDFDDLIFKTVELLNRDEEVLEAYQKRFRYIMVDEYQDTNTSQFRLISKLAEKYGNLCVVGDDDQSIYKFRGANISNILNFENTFPGAKVIKLEQNYRSTQTILSAANEVIVHNIGRKSKKLWTENGKGDKIHFRIYEDAYKEAEGVVENICACVRDGWNYNDIAILYRTNAQSRLLEEKLIVRNVPYRIYGGINFYQRKEIKDILAYLKTIDNGMDGQAVKRIINVPRRGIGATTLERVQEFADANDMTFWDALCNAAEIPNIGRGLSKIESFVTLILGFQAKKQFLSIRELTETILEDTRYMEALAENETKEEVEARQENIDEFMNKIVSYEEQTEGDFSEMQTDGENPQAAPTLSGFLEEVALIADIDNLDQDGNQVMLMTLHSAKGLEFPIVYMTGLEDGLFPSYMTIMSDDPTEVEEERRLCYVGITRAQKELNISAAKTRMIHGETQMNKVSRFVKEIPENLLEVENHSYGSKKSALSFGGEDSGESQGRFDFRANAKAALSRYGSGTTTYGQGNKKVAISGQKGIGSAYATNYGRTPTNYGTGNFAQPNKKVGFGKEFPMDIFDLKKPAKTTTSYSMPSKKAAGAIKSSGQAAGGTGLGYRVGDTVSHVKFGTGQVLAIEDGMRDDMVTVQFEEFGTKKMLAGFAKLKKQ
;
A
#
# COMPACT_ATOMS: atom_id res chain seq x y z
N ASP A 1 47.99 2.47 -3.36
CA ASP A 1 46.52 2.58 -3.33
C ASP A 1 45.91 1.18 -3.10
N CYS A 2 45.60 0.82 -1.84
CA CYS A 2 45.14 -0.53 -1.48
C CYS A 2 43.61 -0.70 -1.55
N GLY A 3 42.86 0.36 -1.88
CA GLY A 3 41.39 0.36 -1.86
C GLY A 3 40.77 -0.65 -2.82
N SER A 4 41.34 -0.87 -3.98
CA SER A 4 40.87 -1.85 -4.97
C SER A 4 41.02 -3.32 -4.53
N GLN A 5 41.79 -3.59 -3.48
CA GLN A 5 41.99 -4.93 -2.93
C GLN A 5 41.03 -5.27 -1.78
N VAL A 6 40.30 -4.29 -1.27
CA VAL A 6 39.30 -4.51 -0.20
C VAL A 6 38.07 -5.18 -0.78
N TRP A 7 37.61 -6.24 -0.10
CA TRP A 7 36.40 -6.93 -0.47
C TRP A 7 35.18 -6.16 0.12
N VAL A 8 34.59 -5.32 -0.70
CA VAL A 8 33.36 -4.59 -0.32
C VAL A 8 32.16 -5.20 -1.05
N SER A 9 31.17 -5.68 -0.32
CA SER A 9 29.93 -6.24 -0.90
C SER A 9 28.85 -6.44 0.16
N THR A 10 27.62 -6.68 -0.30
CA THR A 10 26.52 -7.11 0.58
C THR A 10 26.73 -8.54 1.06
N PHE A 11 26.04 -8.97 2.13
CA PHE A 11 26.06 -10.35 2.61
C PHE A 11 25.75 -11.36 1.51
N HIS A 12 24.65 -11.14 0.78
CA HIS A 12 24.22 -12.03 -0.29
C HIS A 12 25.25 -12.16 -1.41
N SER A 13 25.83 -11.03 -1.85
CA SER A 13 26.86 -11.05 -2.89
C SER A 13 28.12 -11.81 -2.45
N THR A 14 28.52 -11.67 -1.17
CA THR A 14 29.63 -12.45 -0.60
C THR A 14 29.26 -13.93 -0.58
N CYS A 15 28.07 -14.30 -0.13
CA CYS A 15 27.60 -15.69 -0.09
C CYS A 15 27.57 -16.33 -1.49
N VAL A 16 27.02 -15.62 -2.49
CA VAL A 16 27.02 -16.11 -3.88
C VAL A 16 28.44 -16.44 -4.35
N ARG A 17 29.41 -15.55 -4.10
CA ARG A 17 30.82 -15.79 -4.52
C ARG A 17 31.45 -17.00 -3.81
N ILE A 18 31.13 -17.23 -2.54
CA ILE A 18 31.59 -18.39 -1.78
C ILE A 18 30.94 -19.66 -2.34
N LEU A 19 29.64 -19.66 -2.50
CA LEU A 19 28.84 -20.79 -2.97
C LEU A 19 29.21 -21.18 -4.42
N ARG A 20 29.40 -20.21 -5.33
CA ARG A 20 29.83 -20.48 -6.72
C ARG A 20 31.15 -21.23 -6.78
N ARG A 21 31.94 -21.19 -5.72
CA ARG A 21 33.26 -21.82 -5.68
C ARG A 21 33.27 -23.16 -4.95
N TYR A 22 32.41 -23.38 -3.97
CA TYR A 22 32.54 -24.51 -3.05
C TYR A 22 31.20 -25.20 -2.69
N ILE A 23 30.11 -24.85 -3.30
CA ILE A 23 28.80 -25.42 -2.95
C ILE A 23 28.72 -26.93 -3.28
N ASP A 24 29.57 -27.42 -4.15
CA ASP A 24 29.73 -28.84 -4.47
C ASP A 24 30.04 -29.69 -3.22
N ARG A 25 30.72 -29.11 -2.23
CA ARG A 25 31.02 -29.74 -0.93
C ARG A 25 29.76 -30.07 -0.10
N ILE A 26 28.62 -29.43 -0.39
CA ILE A 26 27.34 -29.72 0.25
C ILE A 26 26.31 -30.35 -0.71
N GLY A 27 26.79 -30.80 -1.88
CA GLY A 27 26.02 -31.61 -2.83
C GLY A 27 25.11 -30.84 -3.77
N TYR A 28 25.49 -29.62 -4.17
CA TYR A 28 24.93 -28.87 -5.29
C TYR A 28 25.99 -28.71 -6.39
N GLN A 29 25.60 -28.28 -7.57
CA GLN A 29 26.53 -27.88 -8.62
C GLN A 29 26.84 -26.39 -8.52
N THR A 30 28.03 -25.97 -8.89
CA THR A 30 28.47 -24.57 -8.78
C THR A 30 27.72 -23.60 -9.69
N ASN A 31 27.05 -24.10 -10.75
CA ASN A 31 26.21 -23.35 -11.67
C ASN A 31 24.73 -23.23 -11.23
N PHE A 32 24.45 -23.32 -9.92
CA PHE A 32 23.10 -23.26 -9.38
C PHE A 32 22.32 -22.01 -9.85
N THR A 33 21.00 -22.15 -9.97
CA THR A 33 20.07 -21.04 -10.27
C THR A 33 19.62 -20.38 -8.98
N ILE A 34 19.43 -19.04 -9.00
CA ILE A 34 18.84 -18.30 -7.88
C ILE A 34 17.37 -18.04 -8.26
N TYR A 35 16.47 -18.63 -7.49
CA TYR A 35 15.02 -18.50 -7.70
C TYR A 35 14.51 -17.17 -7.17
N ASP A 36 13.73 -16.51 -8.00
CA ASP A 36 12.96 -15.33 -7.60
C ASP A 36 11.67 -15.70 -6.83
N THR A 37 10.90 -14.69 -6.46
CA THR A 37 9.66 -14.87 -5.69
C THR A 37 8.60 -15.67 -6.46
N ASP A 38 8.53 -15.57 -7.79
CA ASP A 38 7.53 -16.29 -8.59
C ASP A 38 7.94 -17.74 -8.80
N ASP A 39 9.23 -18.02 -8.96
CA ASP A 39 9.79 -19.36 -8.94
C ASP A 39 9.51 -20.07 -7.60
N GLN A 40 9.76 -19.38 -6.48
CA GLN A 40 9.49 -19.89 -5.13
C GLN A 40 8.00 -20.25 -4.96
N LYS A 41 7.08 -19.34 -5.34
CA LYS A 41 5.63 -19.60 -5.30
C LYS A 41 5.24 -20.82 -6.11
N SER A 42 5.83 -20.99 -7.30
CA SER A 42 5.54 -22.14 -8.16
C SER A 42 5.92 -23.46 -7.49
N VAL A 43 7.13 -23.52 -6.91
CA VAL A 43 7.61 -24.71 -6.20
C VAL A 43 6.78 -25.01 -4.95
N ILE A 44 6.43 -23.99 -4.16
CA ILE A 44 5.57 -24.14 -2.98
C ILE A 44 4.18 -24.66 -3.37
N ARG A 45 3.60 -24.13 -4.45
CA ARG A 45 2.30 -24.59 -4.97
C ARG A 45 2.34 -26.07 -5.35
N ASP A 46 3.41 -26.49 -5.99
CA ASP A 46 3.56 -27.89 -6.39
C ASP A 46 3.83 -28.80 -5.18
N ALA A 47 4.59 -28.34 -4.19
CA ALA A 47 4.77 -29.03 -2.92
C ALA A 47 3.43 -29.19 -2.17
N CYS A 48 2.59 -28.15 -2.13
CA CYS A 48 1.26 -28.19 -1.52
C CYS A 48 0.35 -29.21 -2.24
N LYS A 49 0.34 -29.23 -3.58
CA LYS A 49 -0.42 -30.24 -4.34
C LYS A 49 0.03 -31.65 -4.00
N LYS A 50 1.34 -31.88 -3.94
CA LYS A 50 1.92 -33.19 -3.64
C LYS A 50 1.58 -33.69 -2.25
N LEU A 51 1.49 -32.77 -1.29
CA LEU A 51 1.15 -33.06 0.11
C LEU A 51 -0.36 -32.98 0.40
N ASN A 52 -1.20 -32.82 -0.63
CA ASN A 52 -2.64 -32.62 -0.51
C ASN A 52 -3.04 -31.51 0.48
N ILE A 53 -2.31 -30.38 0.42
CA ILE A 53 -2.58 -29.20 1.22
C ILE A 53 -3.44 -28.24 0.39
N ASP A 54 -4.62 -27.89 0.93
CA ASP A 54 -5.50 -26.92 0.29
C ASP A 54 -4.94 -25.50 0.51
N THR A 55 -4.48 -24.87 -0.58
CA THR A 55 -3.92 -23.52 -0.56
C THR A 55 -4.98 -22.43 -0.32
N LYS A 56 -6.28 -22.76 -0.38
CA LYS A 56 -7.34 -21.84 0.05
C LYS A 56 -7.37 -21.67 1.58
N MET A 57 -7.06 -22.73 2.31
CA MET A 57 -7.03 -22.72 3.78
C MET A 57 -5.66 -22.29 4.33
N LEU A 58 -4.58 -22.67 3.65
CA LEU A 58 -3.20 -22.30 4.02
C LEU A 58 -2.55 -21.67 2.80
N LYS A 59 -2.60 -20.34 2.72
CA LYS A 59 -2.14 -19.57 1.55
C LYS A 59 -0.65 -19.82 1.27
N GLU A 60 -0.29 -19.98 0.01
CA GLU A 60 1.10 -20.22 -0.46
C GLU A 60 2.06 -19.21 0.13
N ARG A 61 1.62 -17.98 0.24
CA ARG A 61 2.36 -16.89 0.78
C ARG A 61 2.63 -17.00 2.29
N THR A 62 1.66 -17.40 3.08
CA THR A 62 1.84 -17.65 4.52
C THR A 62 2.90 -18.74 4.73
N ILE A 63 2.89 -19.76 3.87
CA ILE A 63 3.92 -20.82 3.88
C ILE A 63 5.29 -20.23 3.53
N MET A 64 5.37 -19.43 2.45
CA MET A 64 6.62 -18.83 2.00
C MET A 64 7.24 -17.90 3.06
N SER A 65 6.42 -17.04 3.68
CA SER A 65 6.85 -16.15 4.76
C SER A 65 7.35 -16.94 5.98
N ALA A 66 6.64 -18.00 6.38
CA ALA A 66 7.06 -18.85 7.49
C ALA A 66 8.39 -19.56 7.19
N ILE A 67 8.59 -20.08 5.95
CA ILE A 67 9.85 -20.69 5.53
C ILE A 67 11.00 -19.67 5.55
N SER A 68 10.78 -18.47 5.03
CA SER A 68 11.78 -17.40 5.05
C SER A 68 12.19 -17.03 6.48
N SER A 69 11.20 -16.84 7.38
CA SER A 69 11.47 -16.52 8.78
C SER A 69 12.31 -17.57 9.50
N VAL A 70 12.01 -18.87 9.33
CA VAL A 70 12.80 -19.94 9.98
C VAL A 70 14.18 -20.11 9.35
N LYS A 71 14.35 -19.82 8.04
CA LYS A 71 15.68 -19.77 7.40
C LYS A 71 16.54 -18.64 7.97
N ASP A 72 15.96 -17.48 8.20
CA ASP A 72 16.67 -16.37 8.84
C ASP A 72 17.17 -16.71 10.25
N GLU A 73 16.43 -17.55 10.96
CA GLU A 73 16.83 -18.07 12.26
C GLU A 73 17.73 -19.32 12.18
N MET A 74 18.09 -19.75 10.98
CA MET A 74 18.89 -20.95 10.73
C MET A 74 18.23 -22.27 11.19
N ILE A 75 16.90 -22.34 11.14
CA ILE A 75 16.12 -23.51 11.50
C ILE A 75 15.89 -24.39 10.27
N SER A 76 16.29 -25.64 10.34
CA SER A 76 16.05 -26.64 9.29
C SER A 76 14.58 -27.12 9.25
N PRO A 77 14.14 -27.79 8.16
CA PRO A 77 12.80 -28.37 8.10
C PRO A 77 12.51 -29.38 9.22
N ASP A 78 13.52 -30.13 9.64
CA ASP A 78 13.38 -31.14 10.70
C ASP A 78 13.24 -30.47 12.08
N GLU A 79 14.03 -29.44 12.35
CA GLU A 79 13.95 -28.64 13.57
C GLU A 79 12.60 -27.89 13.63
N MET A 80 12.12 -27.36 12.51
CA MET A 80 10.81 -26.71 12.43
C MET A 80 9.69 -27.69 12.78
N GLU A 81 9.76 -28.94 12.31
CA GLU A 81 8.75 -29.96 12.64
C GLU A 81 8.76 -30.32 14.13
N VAL A 82 9.95 -30.44 14.72
CA VAL A 82 10.10 -30.68 16.17
C VAL A 82 9.54 -29.50 16.97
N ASN A 83 9.87 -28.27 16.58
CA ASN A 83 9.44 -27.04 17.24
C ASN A 83 7.91 -26.81 17.11
N ALA A 84 7.28 -27.37 16.08
CA ALA A 84 5.83 -27.25 15.86
C ALA A 84 5.00 -27.93 16.97
N GLY A 85 5.58 -28.88 17.72
CA GLY A 85 4.89 -29.51 18.89
C GLY A 85 3.51 -30.05 18.53
N GLY A 86 2.46 -29.44 19.10
CA GLY A 86 1.06 -29.77 18.84
C GLY A 86 0.37 -29.00 17.74
N ASP A 87 1.03 -27.99 17.15
CA ASP A 87 0.45 -27.13 16.12
C ASP A 87 0.34 -27.87 14.78
N TYR A 88 -0.88 -28.12 14.36
CA TYR A 88 -1.20 -28.82 13.12
C TYR A 88 -0.75 -28.05 11.88
N ASN A 89 -0.94 -26.72 11.86
CA ASN A 89 -0.55 -25.90 10.71
C ASN A 89 0.96 -25.75 10.60
N ALA A 90 1.65 -25.55 11.72
CA ALA A 90 3.10 -25.48 11.75
C ALA A 90 3.74 -26.79 11.24
N LYS A 91 3.20 -27.96 11.58
CA LYS A 91 3.64 -29.26 11.02
C LYS A 91 3.42 -29.37 9.51
N ARG A 92 2.30 -28.87 9.01
CA ARG A 92 2.04 -28.84 7.56
C ARG A 92 3.05 -27.96 6.83
N ILE A 93 3.34 -26.77 7.38
CA ILE A 93 4.34 -25.87 6.83
C ILE A 93 5.72 -26.52 6.86
N ALA A 94 6.11 -27.18 7.93
CA ALA A 94 7.38 -27.91 8.01
C ALA A 94 7.48 -29.01 6.94
N GLY A 95 6.37 -29.73 6.69
CA GLY A 95 6.28 -30.70 5.60
C GLY A 95 6.46 -30.08 4.22
N VAL A 96 5.83 -28.92 3.97
CA VAL A 96 6.03 -28.16 2.74
C VAL A 96 7.47 -27.66 2.63
N TYR A 97 8.04 -27.15 3.70
CA TYR A 97 9.44 -26.69 3.72
C TYR A 97 10.42 -27.79 3.35
N ARG A 98 10.20 -29.00 3.87
CA ARG A 98 11.02 -30.19 3.52
C ARG A 98 10.92 -30.51 2.03
N GLU A 99 9.70 -30.55 1.47
CA GLU A 99 9.48 -30.86 0.05
C GLU A 99 10.01 -29.71 -0.84
N TYR A 100 9.86 -28.48 -0.41
CA TYR A 100 10.42 -27.28 -1.07
C TYR A 100 11.93 -27.38 -1.18
N GLN A 101 12.65 -27.60 -0.08
CA GLN A 101 14.10 -27.73 -0.09
C GLN A 101 14.59 -28.94 -0.92
N LYS A 102 13.83 -30.04 -0.89
CA LYS A 102 14.12 -31.21 -1.74
C LYS A 102 13.99 -30.87 -3.21
N THR A 103 12.99 -30.10 -3.60
CA THR A 103 12.76 -29.67 -4.98
C THR A 103 13.83 -28.68 -5.42
N LEU A 104 14.19 -27.69 -4.60
CA LEU A 104 15.28 -26.75 -4.90
C LEU A 104 16.59 -27.52 -5.13
N LYS A 105 16.91 -28.47 -4.26
CA LYS A 105 18.13 -29.29 -4.41
C LYS A 105 18.12 -30.13 -5.69
N ALA A 106 16.98 -30.74 -6.03
CA ALA A 106 16.83 -31.50 -7.26
C ALA A 106 17.00 -30.63 -8.52
N ASN A 107 16.55 -29.39 -8.48
CA ASN A 107 16.66 -28.42 -9.56
C ASN A 107 18.02 -27.68 -9.57
N ASN A 108 18.93 -28.03 -8.68
CA ASN A 108 20.17 -27.27 -8.46
C ASN A 108 19.91 -25.77 -8.31
N ALA A 109 18.94 -25.42 -7.48
CA ALA A 109 18.47 -24.05 -7.25
C ALA A 109 18.57 -23.68 -5.77
N LEU A 110 18.75 -22.39 -5.51
CA LEU A 110 18.70 -21.76 -4.19
C LEU A 110 17.75 -20.58 -4.26
N ASP A 111 16.99 -20.34 -3.19
CA ASP A 111 16.33 -19.05 -3.04
C ASP A 111 17.26 -18.01 -2.39
N PHE A 112 16.75 -16.82 -2.19
CA PHE A 112 17.55 -15.71 -1.68
C PHE A 112 18.00 -15.95 -0.22
N ASP A 113 17.17 -16.58 0.61
CA ASP A 113 17.50 -16.90 2.00
C ASP A 113 18.49 -18.04 2.08
N ASP A 114 18.42 -19.01 1.14
CA ASP A 114 19.38 -20.10 1.01
C ASP A 114 20.82 -19.59 0.76
N LEU A 115 21.00 -18.42 0.14
CA LEU A 115 22.35 -17.90 -0.11
C LEU A 115 23.15 -17.76 1.19
N ILE A 116 22.52 -17.24 2.24
CA ILE A 116 23.17 -17.11 3.55
C ILE A 116 23.12 -18.43 4.29
N PHE A 117 21.97 -19.09 4.34
CA PHE A 117 21.76 -20.35 5.04
C PHE A 117 22.76 -21.43 4.58
N LYS A 118 22.87 -21.63 3.27
CA LYS A 118 23.79 -22.64 2.68
C LYS A 118 25.26 -22.26 2.80
N THR A 119 25.58 -20.97 2.84
CA THR A 119 26.95 -20.53 3.13
C THR A 119 27.32 -20.87 4.58
N VAL A 120 26.46 -20.61 5.54
CA VAL A 120 26.70 -21.00 6.93
C VAL A 120 26.76 -22.53 7.07
N GLU A 121 25.88 -23.26 6.38
CA GLU A 121 25.91 -24.74 6.34
C GLU A 121 27.26 -25.25 5.76
N LEU A 122 27.73 -24.69 4.67
CA LEU A 122 29.01 -25.02 4.05
C LEU A 122 30.16 -24.78 5.01
N LEU A 123 30.26 -23.61 5.62
CA LEU A 123 31.30 -23.24 6.57
C LEU A 123 31.28 -24.08 7.86
N ASN A 124 30.13 -24.64 8.24
CA ASN A 124 30.00 -25.55 9.36
C ASN A 124 30.42 -26.98 9.02
N ARG A 125 30.29 -27.41 7.75
CA ARG A 125 30.58 -28.79 7.30
C ARG A 125 31.99 -28.98 6.75
N ASP A 126 32.56 -27.92 6.17
CA ASP A 126 33.86 -27.99 5.50
C ASP A 126 34.85 -27.03 6.16
N GLU A 127 35.73 -27.57 6.98
CA GLU A 127 36.74 -26.83 7.72
C GLU A 127 37.80 -26.22 6.80
N GLU A 128 38.12 -26.84 5.66
CA GLU A 128 39.08 -26.30 4.70
C GLU A 128 38.58 -25.01 4.06
N VAL A 129 37.32 -25.01 3.67
CA VAL A 129 36.66 -23.82 3.11
C VAL A 129 36.58 -22.72 4.17
N LEU A 130 36.16 -23.06 5.40
CA LEU A 130 36.13 -22.11 6.51
C LEU A 130 37.51 -21.49 6.75
N GLU A 131 38.52 -22.33 6.88
CA GLU A 131 39.91 -21.86 7.14
C GLU A 131 40.44 -20.97 6.00
N ALA A 132 40.15 -21.32 4.74
CA ALA A 132 40.53 -20.53 3.58
C ALA A 132 39.96 -19.11 3.64
N TYR A 133 38.65 -18.97 3.98
CA TYR A 133 38.02 -17.66 4.08
C TYR A 133 38.43 -16.92 5.34
N GLN A 134 38.62 -17.58 6.47
CA GLN A 134 39.18 -16.97 7.66
C GLN A 134 40.58 -16.40 7.43
N LYS A 135 41.46 -17.13 6.72
CA LYS A 135 42.78 -16.61 6.33
C LYS A 135 42.71 -15.43 5.39
N ARG A 136 41.72 -15.42 4.50
CA ARG A 136 41.47 -14.32 3.56
C ARG A 136 40.92 -13.09 4.25
N PHE A 137 39.90 -13.23 5.13
CA PHE A 137 39.22 -12.18 5.83
C PHE A 137 39.77 -12.01 7.25
N ARG A 138 41.04 -11.61 7.35
CA ARG A 138 41.70 -11.39 8.65
C ARG A 138 41.10 -10.23 9.44
N TYR A 139 40.50 -9.28 8.75
CA TYR A 139 39.75 -8.13 9.29
C TYR A 139 38.40 -8.11 8.63
N ILE A 140 37.35 -8.03 9.45
CA ILE A 140 35.97 -7.97 9.00
C ILE A 140 35.35 -6.70 9.57
N MET A 141 34.74 -5.90 8.70
CA MET A 141 33.99 -4.71 9.07
C MET A 141 32.56 -4.85 8.59
N VAL A 142 31.59 -4.56 9.47
CA VAL A 142 30.16 -4.63 9.16
C VAL A 142 29.54 -3.30 9.53
N ASP A 143 28.91 -2.67 8.54
CA ASP A 143 28.15 -1.44 8.72
C ASP A 143 26.66 -1.73 8.91
N GLU A 144 25.90 -0.80 9.50
CA GLU A 144 24.47 -0.93 9.82
C GLU A 144 24.14 -2.22 10.58
N TYR A 145 25.01 -2.59 11.53
CA TYR A 145 24.94 -3.90 12.21
C TYR A 145 23.63 -4.13 12.98
N GLN A 146 22.93 -3.07 13.42
CA GLN A 146 21.62 -3.15 14.08
C GLN A 146 20.52 -3.72 13.18
N ASP A 147 20.70 -3.75 11.86
CA ASP A 147 19.74 -4.29 10.91
C ASP A 147 20.03 -5.74 10.50
N THR A 148 21.01 -6.38 11.13
CA THR A 148 21.35 -7.76 10.82
C THR A 148 20.36 -8.75 11.45
N ASN A 149 20.03 -9.82 10.68
CA ASN A 149 19.25 -10.96 11.19
C ASN A 149 20.18 -12.05 11.80
N THR A 150 19.59 -13.11 12.34
CA THR A 150 20.35 -14.19 13.01
C THR A 150 21.26 -14.96 12.04
N SER A 151 20.84 -15.20 10.80
CA SER A 151 21.66 -15.93 9.80
C SER A 151 22.90 -15.12 9.41
N GLN A 152 22.76 -13.81 9.22
CA GLN A 152 23.88 -12.88 8.95
C GLN A 152 24.83 -12.81 10.13
N PHE A 153 24.29 -12.72 11.35
CA PHE A 153 25.09 -12.74 12.57
C PHE A 153 25.92 -14.04 12.66
N ARG A 154 25.33 -15.22 12.39
CA ARG A 154 26.04 -16.50 12.41
C ARG A 154 27.14 -16.57 11.37
N LEU A 155 26.90 -16.05 10.15
CA LEU A 155 27.90 -15.96 9.10
C LEU A 155 29.12 -15.13 9.54
N ILE A 156 28.86 -13.93 10.08
CA ILE A 156 29.92 -13.03 10.57
C ILE A 156 30.71 -13.69 11.69
N SER A 157 30.01 -14.23 12.68
CA SER A 157 30.63 -14.89 13.83
C SER A 157 31.56 -16.02 13.41
N LYS A 158 31.11 -16.86 12.45
CA LYS A 158 31.87 -17.98 11.96
C LYS A 158 33.15 -17.55 11.21
N LEU A 159 33.06 -16.53 10.39
CA LEU A 159 34.19 -15.98 9.66
C LEU A 159 35.21 -15.28 10.58
N ALA A 160 34.73 -14.60 11.63
CA ALA A 160 35.57 -13.86 12.56
C ALA A 160 36.21 -14.73 13.64
N GLU A 161 35.71 -15.95 13.88
CA GLU A 161 36.06 -16.84 15.00
C GLU A 161 37.59 -17.04 15.18
N LYS A 162 38.34 -17.21 14.09
CA LYS A 162 39.76 -17.53 14.14
C LYS A 162 40.67 -16.36 14.59
N TYR A 163 40.39 -15.16 14.13
CA TYR A 163 41.27 -14.01 14.35
C TYR A 163 40.67 -12.98 15.31
N GLY A 164 39.36 -12.98 15.53
CA GLY A 164 38.68 -12.02 16.40
C GLY A 164 38.75 -10.55 15.94
N ASN A 165 39.27 -10.28 14.74
CA ASN A 165 39.41 -8.93 14.19
C ASN A 165 38.11 -8.49 13.53
N LEU A 166 37.06 -8.34 14.34
CA LEU A 166 35.72 -7.93 13.92
C LEU A 166 35.48 -6.50 14.40
N CYS A 167 35.12 -5.63 13.48
CA CYS A 167 34.60 -4.29 13.77
C CYS A 167 33.18 -4.17 13.26
N VAL A 168 32.24 -3.85 14.11
CA VAL A 168 30.86 -3.58 13.72
C VAL A 168 30.55 -2.11 14.00
N VAL A 169 29.83 -1.49 13.09
CA VAL A 169 29.33 -0.12 13.22
C VAL A 169 27.82 -0.17 13.12
N GLY A 170 27.15 0.55 14.01
CA GLY A 170 25.71 0.61 14.00
C GLY A 170 25.15 1.51 15.09
N ASP A 171 23.87 1.80 14.96
CA ASP A 171 23.11 2.62 15.86
C ASP A 171 21.81 1.92 16.26
N ASP A 172 21.76 1.39 17.48
CA ASP A 172 20.57 0.71 18.02
C ASP A 172 19.31 1.57 18.00
N ASP A 173 19.46 2.91 18.09
CA ASP A 173 18.36 3.86 17.97
C ASP A 173 17.87 4.04 16.52
N GLN A 174 18.54 3.47 15.52
CA GLN A 174 18.15 3.44 14.12
C GLN A 174 17.74 2.03 13.62
N SER A 175 17.51 1.06 14.52
CA SER A 175 16.99 -0.26 14.18
C SER A 175 15.48 -0.15 13.90
N ILE A 176 15.13 -0.10 12.60
CA ILE A 176 13.76 0.12 12.11
C ILE A 176 13.31 -0.94 11.08
N TYR A 177 13.98 -2.09 11.01
CA TYR A 177 13.69 -3.16 10.07
C TYR A 177 13.35 -4.50 10.75
N LYS A 178 12.77 -4.49 11.97
CA LYS A 178 12.29 -5.69 12.67
C LYS A 178 11.31 -6.48 11.78
N PHE A 179 10.43 -5.79 11.07
CA PHE A 179 9.49 -6.39 10.12
C PHE A 179 10.17 -7.11 8.94
N ARG A 180 11.47 -6.89 8.71
CA ARG A 180 12.31 -7.61 7.75
C ARG A 180 13.26 -8.62 8.39
N GLY A 181 13.01 -9.03 9.64
CA GLY A 181 13.81 -10.00 10.36
C GLY A 181 15.05 -9.45 11.05
N ALA A 182 15.27 -8.11 11.05
CA ALA A 182 16.37 -7.52 11.81
C ALA A 182 16.22 -7.84 13.31
N ASN A 183 17.33 -8.19 13.94
CA ASN A 183 17.36 -8.53 15.34
C ASN A 183 18.29 -7.56 16.10
N ILE A 184 17.66 -6.59 16.74
CA ILE A 184 18.39 -5.56 17.52
C ILE A 184 19.25 -6.19 18.63
N SER A 185 18.92 -7.40 19.10
CA SER A 185 19.71 -8.10 20.12
C SER A 185 21.14 -8.39 19.65
N ASN A 186 21.39 -8.46 18.35
CA ASN A 186 22.73 -8.67 17.80
C ASN A 186 23.70 -7.55 18.20
N ILE A 187 23.26 -6.29 18.13
CA ILE A 187 24.08 -5.14 18.51
C ILE A 187 24.04 -4.91 20.02
N LEU A 188 22.89 -5.07 20.67
CA LEU A 188 22.77 -4.86 22.11
C LEU A 188 23.60 -5.85 22.92
N ASN A 189 23.66 -7.12 22.50
CA ASN A 189 24.36 -8.19 23.16
C ASN A 189 25.76 -8.48 22.58
N PHE A 190 26.29 -7.59 21.75
CA PHE A 190 27.57 -7.82 21.05
C PHE A 190 28.73 -8.11 22.02
N GLU A 191 28.84 -7.34 23.12
CA GLU A 191 29.91 -7.53 24.12
C GLU A 191 29.80 -8.86 24.88
N ASN A 192 28.57 -9.37 25.03
CA ASN A 192 28.34 -10.69 25.65
C ASN A 192 28.77 -11.83 24.71
N THR A 193 28.55 -11.65 23.41
CA THR A 193 28.89 -12.63 22.38
C THR A 193 30.37 -12.62 22.02
N PHE A 194 31.01 -11.44 22.05
CA PHE A 194 32.43 -11.26 21.77
C PHE A 194 33.12 -10.67 23.02
N PRO A 195 33.49 -11.53 24.00
CA PRO A 195 34.13 -11.05 25.23
C PRO A 195 35.42 -10.31 24.93
N GLY A 196 35.57 -9.13 25.52
CA GLY A 196 36.75 -8.28 25.29
C GLY A 196 36.60 -7.29 24.12
N ALA A 197 35.42 -7.24 23.49
CA ALA A 197 35.14 -6.22 22.50
C ALA A 197 35.22 -4.82 23.13
N LYS A 198 35.89 -3.90 22.41
CA LYS A 198 35.97 -2.49 22.82
C LYS A 198 34.84 -1.70 22.19
N VAL A 199 33.96 -1.14 23.01
CA VAL A 199 32.89 -0.26 22.56
C VAL A 199 33.41 1.17 22.48
N ILE A 200 33.25 1.80 21.34
CA ILE A 200 33.55 3.20 21.09
C ILE A 200 32.25 3.90 20.70
N LYS A 201 31.83 4.87 21.50
CA LYS A 201 30.63 5.67 21.22
C LYS A 201 30.99 6.87 20.35
N LEU A 202 30.34 6.98 19.18
CA LEU A 202 30.48 8.13 18.29
C LEU A 202 29.33 9.09 18.62
N GLU A 203 29.53 9.95 19.63
CA GLU A 203 28.47 10.85 20.13
C GLU A 203 28.48 12.22 19.46
N GLN A 204 29.58 12.58 18.78
CA GLN A 204 29.64 13.83 18.00
C GLN A 204 28.91 13.65 16.67
N ASN A 205 27.89 14.50 16.46
CA ASN A 205 27.14 14.57 15.21
C ASN A 205 27.60 15.79 14.40
N TYR A 206 27.78 15.61 13.12
CA TYR A 206 28.28 16.65 12.20
C TYR A 206 27.18 17.14 11.24
N ARG A 207 25.97 16.56 11.31
CA ARG A 207 24.85 16.83 10.42
C ARG A 207 23.95 17.94 10.93
N SER A 208 23.38 17.73 12.09
CA SER A 208 22.26 18.50 12.62
C SER A 208 22.69 19.60 13.59
N THR A 209 21.82 20.60 13.79
CA THR A 209 21.96 21.61 14.86
C THR A 209 21.69 21.01 16.23
N GLN A 210 22.14 21.73 17.30
CA GLN A 210 21.97 21.25 18.67
C GLN A 210 20.49 21.15 19.09
N THR A 211 19.61 22.03 18.59
CA THR A 211 18.17 21.99 18.88
C THR A 211 17.55 20.71 18.34
N ILE A 212 17.85 20.33 17.09
CA ILE A 212 17.36 19.09 16.47
C ILE A 212 17.87 17.87 17.24
N LEU A 213 19.17 17.83 17.58
CA LEU A 213 19.72 16.70 18.32
C LEU A 213 19.16 16.60 19.75
N SER A 214 18.90 17.73 20.39
CA SER A 214 18.29 17.74 21.72
C SER A 214 16.89 17.12 21.67
N ALA A 215 16.07 17.47 20.67
CA ALA A 215 14.77 16.87 20.47
C ALA A 215 14.86 15.36 20.18
N ALA A 216 15.77 14.95 19.30
CA ALA A 216 15.99 13.54 19.01
C ALA A 216 16.41 12.73 20.25
N ASN A 217 17.35 13.28 21.06
CA ASN A 217 17.78 12.66 22.31
C ASN A 217 16.62 12.51 23.32
N GLU A 218 15.77 13.53 23.46
CA GLU A 218 14.64 13.49 24.40
C GLU A 218 13.56 12.50 23.96
N VAL A 219 13.26 12.40 22.67
CA VAL A 219 12.32 11.39 22.15
C VAL A 219 12.84 9.98 22.40
N ILE A 220 14.09 9.69 22.02
CA ILE A 220 14.61 8.34 22.05
C ILE A 220 14.91 7.80 23.44
N VAL A 221 15.08 8.68 24.43
CA VAL A 221 15.36 8.29 25.83
C VAL A 221 14.20 7.48 26.44
N HIS A 222 12.99 7.59 25.92
CA HIS A 222 11.83 6.84 26.36
C HIS A 222 11.85 5.34 25.97
N ASN A 223 12.77 4.93 25.10
CA ASN A 223 13.00 3.52 24.81
C ASN A 223 13.86 2.88 25.91
N ILE A 224 13.43 1.68 26.36
CA ILE A 224 14.12 0.92 27.41
C ILE A 224 15.22 0.06 26.80
N GLY A 225 14.96 -0.58 25.66
CA GLY A 225 15.89 -1.50 25.00
C GLY A 225 16.94 -0.77 24.15
N ARG A 226 17.85 0.03 24.79
CA ARG A 226 18.89 0.78 24.09
C ARG A 226 20.18 0.90 24.88
N LYS A 227 21.30 1.13 24.17
CA LYS A 227 22.58 1.53 24.77
C LYS A 227 22.56 3.04 25.02
N SER A 228 22.78 3.46 26.29
CA SER A 228 22.80 4.88 26.65
C SER A 228 23.88 5.63 25.88
N LYS A 229 23.49 6.61 25.08
CA LYS A 229 24.33 7.59 24.40
C LYS A 229 23.61 8.93 24.32
N LYS A 230 24.35 10.00 24.13
CA LYS A 230 23.80 11.36 23.96
C LYS A 230 24.53 12.07 22.83
N LEU A 231 23.84 12.30 21.73
CA LEU A 231 24.42 13.03 20.61
C LEU A 231 24.61 14.50 20.95
N TRP A 232 25.74 15.07 20.51
CA TRP A 232 26.06 16.48 20.60
C TRP A 232 26.73 16.96 19.30
N THR A 233 26.78 18.29 19.07
CA THR A 233 27.33 18.87 17.85
C THR A 233 28.02 20.21 18.12
N GLU A 234 28.90 20.57 17.19
CA GLU A 234 29.51 21.89 17.09
C GLU A 234 28.80 22.81 16.08
N ASN A 235 27.76 22.33 15.41
CA ASN A 235 27.01 23.08 14.37
C ASN A 235 26.16 24.24 14.93
N GLY A 236 26.38 24.63 16.20
CA GLY A 236 25.64 25.70 16.83
C GLY A 236 24.25 25.26 17.32
N LYS A 237 23.54 26.22 17.91
CA LYS A 237 22.21 25.93 18.50
C LYS A 237 21.17 25.63 17.45
N GLY A 238 21.12 26.39 16.34
CA GLY A 238 20.08 26.35 15.36
C GLY A 238 18.74 26.93 15.83
N ASP A 239 17.77 26.98 14.93
CA ASP A 239 16.43 27.48 15.19
C ASP A 239 15.61 26.46 15.98
N LYS A 240 14.49 26.93 16.52
CA LYS A 240 13.51 26.04 17.15
C LYS A 240 12.82 25.20 16.08
N ILE A 241 12.37 24.02 16.49
CA ILE A 241 11.58 23.12 15.64
C ILE A 241 10.18 23.75 15.50
N HIS A 242 9.75 23.96 14.26
CA HIS A 242 8.41 24.45 13.97
C HIS A 242 7.40 23.31 14.11
N PHE A 243 6.45 23.46 15.02
CA PHE A 243 5.35 22.52 15.17
C PHE A 243 4.04 23.21 14.83
N ARG A 244 3.39 22.76 13.76
CA ARG A 244 2.15 23.35 13.23
C ARG A 244 0.98 22.38 13.34
N ILE A 245 -0.12 22.88 13.91
CA ILE A 245 -1.38 22.14 14.06
C ILE A 245 -2.40 22.74 13.10
N TYR A 246 -2.91 21.91 12.19
CA TYR A 246 -3.90 22.29 11.20
C TYR A 246 -5.29 21.73 11.55
N GLU A 247 -6.34 22.30 10.97
CA GLU A 247 -7.72 21.85 11.19
C GLU A 247 -7.92 20.44 10.64
N ASP A 248 -7.49 20.22 9.40
CA ASP A 248 -7.60 18.97 8.67
C ASP A 248 -6.35 18.66 7.84
N ALA A 249 -6.30 17.45 7.28
CA ALA A 249 -5.19 16.98 6.46
C ALA A 249 -5.00 17.78 5.17
N TYR A 250 -6.06 18.34 4.62
CA TYR A 250 -6.00 19.17 3.42
C TYR A 250 -5.30 20.51 3.72
N LYS A 251 -5.65 21.14 4.85
CA LYS A 251 -4.99 22.35 5.34
C LYS A 251 -3.54 22.10 5.78
N GLU A 252 -3.25 20.92 6.31
CA GLU A 252 -1.87 20.50 6.58
C GLU A 252 -1.04 20.50 5.30
N ALA A 253 -1.50 19.80 4.25
CA ALA A 253 -0.79 19.72 2.98
C ALA A 253 -0.64 21.10 2.32
N GLU A 254 -1.70 21.94 2.34
CA GLU A 254 -1.66 23.32 1.83
C GLU A 254 -0.60 24.15 2.55
N GLY A 255 -0.61 24.15 3.89
CA GLY A 255 0.33 24.91 4.70
C GLY A 255 1.78 24.44 4.55
N VAL A 256 2.02 23.14 4.43
CA VAL A 256 3.36 22.58 4.16
C VAL A 256 3.88 23.10 2.82
N VAL A 257 3.09 23.05 1.76
CA VAL A 257 3.51 23.52 0.44
C VAL A 257 3.69 25.03 0.41
N GLU A 258 2.87 25.82 1.10
CA GLU A 258 3.05 27.26 1.24
C GLU A 258 4.36 27.61 1.93
N ASN A 259 4.73 26.89 3.00
CA ASN A 259 6.00 27.05 3.69
C ASN A 259 7.20 26.70 2.77
N ILE A 260 7.09 25.62 1.98
CA ILE A 260 8.12 25.28 0.98
C ILE A 260 8.31 26.41 -0.04
N CYS A 261 7.20 26.96 -0.55
CA CYS A 261 7.28 28.11 -1.45
C CYS A 261 7.89 29.34 -0.78
N ALA A 262 7.72 29.52 0.53
CA ALA A 262 8.39 30.58 1.29
C ALA A 262 9.89 30.34 1.40
N CYS A 263 10.32 29.12 1.79
CA CYS A 263 11.74 28.75 1.85
C CYS A 263 12.46 29.01 0.52
N VAL A 264 11.83 28.64 -0.60
CA VAL A 264 12.44 28.86 -1.91
C VAL A 264 12.53 30.36 -2.27
N ARG A 265 11.57 31.17 -1.87
CA ARG A 265 11.67 32.65 -1.99
C ARG A 265 12.80 33.23 -1.15
N ASP A 266 13.11 32.60 -0.01
CA ASP A 266 14.19 32.97 0.89
C ASP A 266 15.57 32.45 0.41
N GLY A 267 15.62 31.78 -0.75
CA GLY A 267 16.85 31.40 -1.44
C GLY A 267 17.25 29.93 -1.33
N TRP A 268 16.42 29.07 -0.77
CA TRP A 268 16.63 27.61 -0.77
C TRP A 268 16.27 26.98 -2.11
N ASN A 269 16.88 25.85 -2.42
CA ASN A 269 16.49 25.07 -3.60
C ASN A 269 15.47 24.02 -3.20
N TYR A 270 14.66 23.55 -4.17
CA TYR A 270 13.71 22.46 -3.91
C TYR A 270 14.40 21.17 -3.44
N ASN A 271 15.59 20.84 -3.97
CA ASN A 271 16.36 19.64 -3.54
C ASN A 271 16.93 19.75 -2.11
N ASP A 272 16.92 20.93 -1.51
CA ASP A 272 17.29 21.09 -0.11
C ASP A 272 16.18 20.63 0.84
N ILE A 273 15.00 20.30 0.31
CA ILE A 273 13.75 20.10 1.05
C ILE A 273 13.24 18.68 0.87
N ALA A 274 12.94 18.01 2.01
CA ALA A 274 12.27 16.71 2.00
C ALA A 274 10.98 16.75 2.82
N ILE A 275 9.96 16.02 2.34
CA ILE A 275 8.73 15.75 3.08
C ILE A 275 8.71 14.28 3.44
N LEU A 276 8.66 13.99 4.75
CA LEU A 276 8.67 12.65 5.30
C LEU A 276 7.31 12.32 5.89
N TYR A 277 6.80 11.14 5.56
CA TYR A 277 5.52 10.63 6.05
C TYR A 277 5.63 9.15 6.45
N ARG A 278 4.63 8.66 7.21
CA ARG A 278 4.63 7.27 7.73
C ARG A 278 4.25 6.26 6.66
N THR A 279 3.22 6.54 5.86
CA THR A 279 2.69 5.62 4.84
C THR A 279 2.64 6.31 3.47
N ASN A 280 2.74 5.49 2.42
CA ASN A 280 2.71 6.00 1.04
C ASN A 280 1.38 6.69 0.68
N ALA A 281 0.27 6.30 1.32
CA ALA A 281 -1.04 6.91 1.09
C ALA A 281 -1.05 8.42 1.39
N GLN A 282 -0.28 8.86 2.39
CA GLN A 282 -0.20 10.28 2.78
C GLN A 282 0.36 11.18 1.67
N SER A 283 1.06 10.63 0.66
CA SER A 283 1.64 11.45 -0.41
C SER A 283 0.58 12.14 -1.28
N ARG A 284 -0.62 11.56 -1.44
CA ARG A 284 -1.65 12.08 -2.35
C ARG A 284 -1.97 13.56 -2.16
N LEU A 285 -2.36 13.95 -0.95
CA LEU A 285 -2.70 15.36 -0.66
C LEU A 285 -1.51 16.29 -0.88
N LEU A 286 -0.30 15.84 -0.52
CA LEU A 286 0.93 16.60 -0.74
C LEU A 286 1.22 16.75 -2.24
N GLU A 287 1.13 15.66 -3.02
CA GLU A 287 1.30 15.65 -4.47
C GLU A 287 0.31 16.62 -5.14
N GLU A 288 -0.99 16.52 -4.83
CA GLU A 288 -2.02 17.42 -5.37
C GLU A 288 -1.73 18.90 -5.06
N LYS A 289 -1.28 19.21 -3.85
CA LYS A 289 -0.95 20.60 -3.47
C LYS A 289 0.31 21.12 -4.12
N LEU A 290 1.35 20.28 -4.28
CA LEU A 290 2.57 20.62 -5.00
C LEU A 290 2.26 20.91 -6.46
N ILE A 291 1.42 20.10 -7.11
CA ILE A 291 0.96 20.29 -8.49
C ILE A 291 0.22 21.62 -8.63
N VAL A 292 -0.78 21.90 -7.79
CA VAL A 292 -1.56 23.16 -7.84
C VAL A 292 -0.68 24.40 -7.71
N ARG A 293 0.40 24.31 -6.92
CA ARG A 293 1.35 25.40 -6.72
C ARG A 293 2.53 25.40 -7.71
N ASN A 294 2.53 24.48 -8.69
CA ASN A 294 3.63 24.28 -9.66
C ASN A 294 4.99 24.06 -8.97
N VAL A 295 5.03 23.35 -7.86
CA VAL A 295 6.24 22.99 -7.14
C VAL A 295 6.73 21.64 -7.67
N PRO A 296 7.94 21.57 -8.26
CA PRO A 296 8.48 20.31 -8.75
C PRO A 296 8.80 19.37 -7.60
N TYR A 297 8.42 18.11 -7.73
CA TYR A 297 8.66 17.09 -6.70
C TYR A 297 9.01 15.74 -7.30
N ARG A 298 9.56 14.86 -6.45
CA ARG A 298 9.88 13.48 -6.79
C ARG A 298 9.60 12.56 -5.61
N ILE A 299 8.95 11.42 -5.87
CA ILE A 299 8.79 10.36 -4.86
C ILE A 299 9.99 9.44 -4.89
N TYR A 300 10.71 9.37 -3.77
CA TYR A 300 11.86 8.50 -3.60
C TYR A 300 11.44 7.08 -3.23
N GLY A 301 11.84 6.10 -4.05
CA GLY A 301 11.49 4.69 -3.83
C GLY A 301 10.03 4.34 -4.05
N GLY A 302 9.26 5.20 -4.72
CA GLY A 302 7.84 5.02 -5.01
C GLY A 302 7.47 5.50 -6.41
N ILE A 303 6.18 5.46 -6.68
CA ILE A 303 5.54 6.00 -7.88
C ILE A 303 4.41 6.94 -7.46
N ASN A 304 4.12 7.92 -8.31
CA ASN A 304 3.05 8.90 -8.06
C ASN A 304 1.72 8.22 -7.78
N PHE A 305 0.90 8.85 -6.96
CA PHE A 305 -0.31 8.22 -6.43
C PHE A 305 -1.23 7.66 -7.52
N TYR A 306 -1.56 8.47 -8.51
CA TYR A 306 -2.45 8.06 -9.61
C TYR A 306 -1.81 7.10 -10.63
N GLN A 307 -0.49 6.87 -10.54
CA GLN A 307 0.23 5.89 -11.36
C GLN A 307 0.30 4.50 -10.69
N ARG A 308 -0.11 4.36 -9.42
CA ARG A 308 -0.13 3.10 -8.69
C ARG A 308 -1.09 2.11 -9.34
N LYS A 309 -0.68 0.84 -9.37
CA LYS A 309 -1.40 -0.23 -10.08
C LYS A 309 -2.86 -0.32 -9.65
N GLU A 310 -3.12 -0.40 -8.35
CA GLU A 310 -4.46 -0.53 -7.76
C GLU A 310 -5.34 0.68 -8.09
N ILE A 311 -4.79 1.87 -8.08
CA ILE A 311 -5.51 3.10 -8.42
C ILE A 311 -5.85 3.12 -9.91
N LYS A 312 -4.87 2.78 -10.78
CA LYS A 312 -5.12 2.66 -12.22
C LYS A 312 -6.14 1.57 -12.56
N ASP A 313 -6.18 0.48 -11.82
CA ASP A 313 -7.14 -0.60 -12.02
C ASP A 313 -8.56 -0.12 -11.69
N ILE A 314 -8.75 0.56 -10.56
CA ILE A 314 -10.04 1.13 -10.15
C ILE A 314 -10.48 2.23 -11.13
N LEU A 315 -9.58 3.15 -11.49
CA LEU A 315 -9.86 4.19 -12.49
C LEU A 315 -10.26 3.58 -13.85
N ALA A 316 -9.63 2.48 -14.26
CA ALA A 316 -10.00 1.81 -15.50
C ALA A 316 -11.40 1.17 -15.42
N TYR A 317 -11.82 0.65 -14.26
CA TYR A 317 -13.21 0.25 -14.03
C TYR A 317 -14.16 1.42 -14.17
N LEU A 318 -13.88 2.51 -13.46
CA LEU A 318 -14.72 3.71 -13.48
C LEU A 318 -14.81 4.31 -14.89
N LYS A 319 -13.70 4.40 -15.62
CA LYS A 319 -13.67 4.84 -17.04
C LYS A 319 -14.52 3.95 -17.95
N THR A 320 -14.41 2.63 -17.80
CA THR A 320 -15.19 1.68 -18.60
C THR A 320 -16.69 1.78 -18.30
N ILE A 321 -17.06 2.05 -17.05
CA ILE A 321 -18.45 2.25 -16.63
C ILE A 321 -18.99 3.58 -17.13
N ASP A 322 -18.17 4.62 -17.12
CA ASP A 322 -18.54 5.94 -17.59
C ASP A 322 -18.65 5.98 -19.12
N ASN A 323 -17.64 5.49 -19.79
CA ASN A 323 -17.51 5.48 -21.24
C ASN A 323 -16.85 4.19 -21.75
N GLY A 324 -17.65 3.21 -22.19
CA GLY A 324 -17.17 1.95 -22.74
C GLY A 324 -16.32 2.08 -24.02
N MET A 325 -16.20 3.27 -24.62
CA MET A 325 -15.40 3.48 -25.84
C MET A 325 -13.89 3.46 -25.56
N ASP A 326 -13.45 3.64 -24.30
CA ASP A 326 -12.02 3.53 -23.93
C ASP A 326 -11.58 2.04 -23.93
N GLY A 327 -11.19 1.55 -25.11
CA GLY A 327 -10.71 0.18 -25.28
C GLY A 327 -9.46 -0.15 -24.43
N GLN A 328 -8.65 0.84 -24.04
CA GLN A 328 -7.49 0.60 -23.19
C GLN A 328 -7.90 0.35 -21.75
N ALA A 329 -8.88 1.10 -21.23
CA ALA A 329 -9.46 0.86 -19.92
C ALA A 329 -10.11 -0.54 -19.86
N VAL A 330 -10.90 -0.88 -20.87
CA VAL A 330 -11.53 -2.21 -20.97
C VAL A 330 -10.49 -3.34 -20.97
N LYS A 331 -9.44 -3.24 -21.80
CA LYS A 331 -8.37 -4.24 -21.89
C LYS A 331 -7.60 -4.38 -20.58
N ARG A 332 -7.45 -3.31 -19.82
CA ARG A 332 -6.80 -3.33 -18.52
C ARG A 332 -7.59 -4.18 -17.52
N ILE A 333 -8.89 -3.99 -17.41
CA ILE A 333 -9.71 -4.62 -16.37
C ILE A 333 -10.26 -5.99 -16.72
N ILE A 334 -10.27 -6.40 -17.99
CA ILE A 334 -10.93 -7.62 -18.44
C ILE A 334 -10.43 -8.89 -17.73
N ASN A 335 -9.17 -8.90 -17.28
CA ASN A 335 -8.54 -9.94 -16.47
C ASN A 335 -8.04 -9.44 -15.09
N VAL A 336 -8.55 -8.36 -14.59
CA VAL A 336 -8.24 -7.84 -13.26
C VAL A 336 -9.53 -7.67 -12.47
N PRO A 337 -9.81 -8.55 -11.50
CA PRO A 337 -9.14 -9.82 -11.15
C PRO A 337 -9.16 -10.86 -12.27
N ARG A 338 -8.32 -11.89 -12.14
CA ARG A 338 -8.10 -12.90 -13.18
C ARG A 338 -9.39 -13.67 -13.53
N ARG A 339 -9.86 -13.54 -14.77
CA ARG A 339 -11.06 -14.24 -15.31
C ARG A 339 -10.72 -15.35 -16.29
N GLY A 340 -9.43 -15.47 -16.64
CA GLY A 340 -8.96 -16.53 -17.55
C GLY A 340 -9.40 -16.32 -19.00
N ILE A 341 -9.57 -15.08 -19.45
CA ILE A 341 -9.76 -14.71 -20.84
C ILE A 341 -8.36 -14.64 -21.47
N GLY A 342 -8.03 -15.58 -22.36
CA GLY A 342 -6.69 -15.71 -22.92
C GLY A 342 -6.37 -14.62 -23.96
N ALA A 343 -5.05 -14.40 -24.19
CA ALA A 343 -4.56 -13.41 -25.16
C ALA A 343 -5.13 -13.65 -26.56
N THR A 344 -5.15 -14.89 -27.03
CA THR A 344 -5.73 -15.27 -28.34
C THR A 344 -7.23 -14.98 -28.44
N THR A 345 -7.95 -14.96 -27.33
CA THR A 345 -9.36 -14.56 -27.30
C THR A 345 -9.49 -13.07 -27.47
N LEU A 346 -8.64 -12.30 -26.78
CA LEU A 346 -8.62 -10.83 -26.89
C LEU A 346 -8.17 -10.37 -28.29
N GLU A 347 -7.22 -11.06 -28.91
CA GLU A 347 -6.81 -10.81 -30.29
C GLU A 347 -7.98 -11.00 -31.26
N ARG A 348 -8.76 -12.08 -31.14
CA ARG A 348 -9.97 -12.31 -31.97
C ARG A 348 -11.03 -11.23 -31.76
N VAL A 349 -11.23 -10.78 -30.53
CA VAL A 349 -12.12 -9.64 -30.23
C VAL A 349 -11.64 -8.40 -30.95
N GLN A 350 -10.34 -8.12 -30.92
CA GLN A 350 -9.77 -6.96 -31.59
C GLN A 350 -9.90 -7.06 -33.11
N GLU A 351 -9.53 -8.21 -33.69
CA GLU A 351 -9.68 -8.45 -35.12
C GLU A 351 -11.14 -8.28 -35.60
N PHE A 352 -12.11 -8.75 -34.80
CA PHE A 352 -13.52 -8.57 -35.09
C PHE A 352 -13.96 -7.11 -34.98
N ALA A 353 -13.48 -6.39 -33.98
CA ALA A 353 -13.73 -4.95 -33.80
C ALA A 353 -13.20 -4.17 -35.02
N ASP A 354 -11.96 -4.42 -35.41
CA ASP A 354 -11.30 -3.76 -36.55
C ASP A 354 -11.98 -4.06 -37.89
N ALA A 355 -12.44 -5.31 -38.08
CA ALA A 355 -13.12 -5.74 -39.29
C ALA A 355 -14.53 -5.15 -39.46
N ASN A 356 -15.20 -4.77 -38.38
CA ASN A 356 -16.56 -4.25 -38.39
C ASN A 356 -16.64 -2.74 -38.03
N ASP A 357 -15.52 -2.06 -37.92
CA ASP A 357 -15.41 -0.63 -37.57
C ASP A 357 -16.17 -0.29 -36.25
N MET A 358 -16.01 -1.11 -35.22
CA MET A 358 -16.64 -0.99 -33.91
C MET A 358 -15.61 -0.88 -32.80
N THR A 359 -16.04 -0.39 -31.64
CA THR A 359 -15.17 -0.33 -30.46
C THR A 359 -14.85 -1.72 -29.94
N PHE A 360 -13.76 -1.83 -29.15
CA PHE A 360 -13.42 -3.10 -28.48
C PHE A 360 -14.53 -3.55 -27.51
N TRP A 361 -15.20 -2.59 -26.86
CA TRP A 361 -16.34 -2.86 -25.98
C TRP A 361 -17.56 -3.38 -26.76
N ASP A 362 -17.89 -2.76 -27.89
CA ASP A 362 -18.99 -3.23 -28.74
C ASP A 362 -18.74 -4.64 -29.26
N ALA A 363 -17.49 -4.95 -29.64
CA ALA A 363 -17.11 -6.29 -30.06
C ALA A 363 -17.25 -7.31 -28.89
N LEU A 364 -16.95 -6.93 -27.65
CA LEU A 364 -17.22 -7.79 -26.48
C LEU A 364 -18.71 -8.01 -26.25
N CYS A 365 -19.53 -6.97 -26.42
CA CYS A 365 -20.99 -7.08 -26.32
C CYS A 365 -21.58 -7.98 -27.38
N ASN A 366 -20.95 -8.06 -28.56
CA ASN A 366 -21.35 -8.92 -29.69
C ASN A 366 -20.47 -10.19 -29.78
N ALA A 367 -19.88 -10.63 -28.66
CA ALA A 367 -18.92 -11.73 -28.63
C ALA A 367 -19.47 -13.06 -29.24
N ALA A 368 -20.77 -13.26 -29.22
CA ALA A 368 -21.43 -14.43 -29.84
C ALA A 368 -21.26 -14.49 -31.39
N GLU A 369 -21.02 -13.33 -32.02
CA GLU A 369 -20.83 -13.21 -33.47
C GLU A 369 -19.37 -13.43 -33.90
N ILE A 370 -18.43 -13.47 -32.95
CA ILE A 370 -17.01 -13.60 -33.23
C ILE A 370 -16.66 -15.03 -33.64
N PRO A 371 -16.10 -15.25 -34.83
CA PRO A 371 -15.73 -16.58 -35.30
C PRO A 371 -14.71 -17.25 -34.36
N ASN A 372 -14.94 -18.53 -34.08
CA ASN A 372 -14.02 -19.37 -33.29
C ASN A 372 -13.69 -18.86 -31.87
N ILE A 373 -14.54 -18.03 -31.25
CA ILE A 373 -14.33 -17.50 -29.87
C ILE A 373 -14.30 -18.63 -28.82
N GLY A 374 -14.99 -19.74 -29.08
CA GLY A 374 -14.92 -20.98 -28.31
C GLY A 374 -15.26 -20.80 -26.83
N ARG A 375 -14.43 -21.40 -25.95
CA ARG A 375 -14.63 -21.32 -24.49
C ARG A 375 -14.47 -19.90 -23.90
N GLY A 376 -13.98 -18.94 -24.69
CA GLY A 376 -13.87 -17.54 -24.29
C GLY A 376 -15.22 -16.86 -24.18
N LEU A 377 -16.22 -17.27 -24.93
CA LEU A 377 -17.53 -16.63 -25.01
C LEU A 377 -18.18 -16.44 -23.62
N SER A 378 -18.39 -17.50 -22.87
CA SER A 378 -19.08 -17.42 -21.57
C SER A 378 -18.34 -16.55 -20.56
N LYS A 379 -17.02 -16.46 -20.66
CA LYS A 379 -16.22 -15.59 -19.78
C LYS A 379 -16.35 -14.13 -20.18
N ILE A 380 -16.40 -13.84 -21.49
CA ILE A 380 -16.66 -12.51 -22.02
C ILE A 380 -18.07 -12.07 -21.62
N GLU A 381 -19.09 -12.92 -21.85
CA GLU A 381 -20.47 -12.62 -21.47
C GLU A 381 -20.63 -12.32 -19.97
N SER A 382 -19.93 -13.10 -19.12
CA SER A 382 -19.91 -12.84 -17.67
C SER A 382 -19.29 -11.50 -17.36
N PHE A 383 -18.18 -11.13 -18.03
CA PHE A 383 -17.55 -9.82 -17.85
C PHE A 383 -18.43 -8.68 -18.33
N VAL A 384 -19.02 -8.81 -19.53
CA VAL A 384 -19.94 -7.81 -20.09
C VAL A 384 -21.16 -7.62 -19.18
N THR A 385 -21.74 -8.71 -18.69
CA THR A 385 -22.87 -8.66 -17.75
C THR A 385 -22.50 -7.91 -16.47
N LEU A 386 -21.30 -8.14 -15.93
CA LEU A 386 -20.82 -7.46 -14.75
C LEU A 386 -20.70 -5.93 -14.97
N ILE A 387 -20.09 -5.52 -16.09
CA ILE A 387 -19.92 -4.09 -16.41
C ILE A 387 -21.26 -3.42 -16.68
N LEU A 388 -22.16 -4.06 -17.45
CA LEU A 388 -23.52 -3.54 -17.67
C LEU A 388 -24.29 -3.39 -16.35
N GLY A 389 -24.08 -4.32 -15.41
CA GLY A 389 -24.64 -4.21 -14.05
C GLY A 389 -24.13 -2.96 -13.31
N PHE A 390 -22.85 -2.64 -13.40
CA PHE A 390 -22.28 -1.40 -12.82
C PHE A 390 -22.78 -0.14 -13.53
N GLN A 391 -22.91 -0.17 -14.87
CA GLN A 391 -23.47 0.95 -15.62
C GLN A 391 -24.92 1.25 -15.23
N ALA A 392 -25.70 0.22 -14.98
CA ALA A 392 -27.07 0.38 -14.45
C ALA A 392 -27.07 0.96 -13.03
N LYS A 393 -26.17 0.47 -12.16
CA LYS A 393 -26.02 0.96 -10.77
C LYS A 393 -25.55 2.41 -10.70
N LYS A 394 -24.70 2.87 -11.65
CA LYS A 394 -24.20 4.25 -11.74
C LYS A 394 -25.31 5.31 -11.66
N GLN A 395 -26.52 4.99 -12.14
CA GLN A 395 -27.64 5.93 -12.15
C GLN A 395 -28.25 6.20 -10.76
N PHE A 396 -27.95 5.33 -9.78
CA PHE A 396 -28.61 5.33 -8.47
C PHE A 396 -27.62 5.40 -7.29
N LEU A 397 -26.38 5.05 -7.52
CA LEU A 397 -25.33 5.04 -6.52
C LEU A 397 -24.47 6.29 -6.64
N SER A 398 -23.96 6.78 -5.51
CA SER A 398 -22.89 7.76 -5.49
C SER A 398 -21.60 7.15 -6.09
N ILE A 399 -20.62 7.97 -6.43
CA ILE A 399 -19.33 7.49 -6.97
C ILE A 399 -18.64 6.59 -5.94
N ARG A 400 -18.74 6.95 -4.66
CA ARG A 400 -18.26 6.17 -3.53
C ARG A 400 -18.93 4.79 -3.49
N GLU A 401 -20.26 4.75 -3.41
CA GLU A 401 -21.02 3.49 -3.33
C GLU A 401 -20.77 2.59 -4.55
N LEU A 402 -20.65 3.20 -5.74
CA LEU A 402 -20.31 2.48 -6.96
C LEU A 402 -18.92 1.86 -6.88
N THR A 403 -17.91 2.60 -6.38
CA THR A 403 -16.53 2.10 -6.24
C THR A 403 -16.46 0.98 -5.20
N GLU A 404 -17.12 1.13 -4.04
CA GLU A 404 -17.26 0.06 -3.05
C GLU A 404 -17.88 -1.20 -3.66
N THR A 405 -18.98 -1.03 -4.42
CA THR A 405 -19.62 -2.15 -5.12
C THR A 405 -18.70 -2.83 -6.14
N ILE A 406 -17.88 -2.07 -6.87
CA ILE A 406 -16.89 -2.64 -7.80
C ILE A 406 -15.88 -3.50 -7.03
N LEU A 407 -15.32 -3.00 -5.93
CA LEU A 407 -14.34 -3.72 -5.13
C LEU A 407 -14.92 -5.02 -4.55
N GLU A 408 -16.15 -4.98 -4.04
CA GLU A 408 -16.86 -6.13 -3.46
C GLU A 408 -17.25 -7.17 -4.52
N ASP A 409 -17.98 -6.76 -5.57
CA ASP A 409 -18.50 -7.67 -6.60
C ASP A 409 -17.37 -8.33 -7.40
N THR A 410 -16.26 -7.63 -7.62
CA THR A 410 -15.08 -8.20 -8.28
C THR A 410 -14.19 -9.00 -7.34
N ARG A 411 -14.34 -8.86 -6.03
CA ARG A 411 -13.43 -9.39 -5.00
C ARG A 411 -11.99 -8.96 -5.22
N TYR A 412 -11.81 -7.69 -5.54
CA TYR A 412 -10.51 -7.14 -5.93
C TYR A 412 -9.45 -7.32 -4.85
N MET A 413 -9.80 -7.04 -3.58
CA MET A 413 -8.89 -7.17 -2.44
C MET A 413 -8.48 -8.62 -2.17
N GLU A 414 -9.41 -9.58 -2.33
CA GLU A 414 -9.10 -11.01 -2.20
C GLU A 414 -8.10 -11.45 -3.26
N ALA A 415 -8.27 -10.97 -4.50
CA ALA A 415 -7.38 -11.29 -5.61
C ALA A 415 -5.97 -10.66 -5.45
N LEU A 416 -5.87 -9.47 -4.87
CA LEU A 416 -4.58 -8.88 -4.49
C LEU A 416 -3.90 -9.75 -3.42
N ALA A 417 -4.65 -10.17 -2.40
CA ALA A 417 -4.14 -11.00 -1.32
C ALA A 417 -3.70 -12.41 -1.76
N GLU A 418 -4.05 -12.88 -2.95
CA GLU A 418 -3.54 -14.13 -3.51
C GLU A 418 -2.08 -14.05 -3.94
N ASN A 419 -1.62 -12.88 -4.36
CA ASN A 419 -0.34 -12.70 -5.03
C ASN A 419 0.65 -11.76 -4.33
N GLU A 420 0.28 -11.11 -3.23
CA GLU A 420 1.09 -10.07 -2.58
C GLU A 420 1.31 -10.34 -1.08
N THR A 421 2.31 -9.71 -0.41
CA THR A 421 2.60 -9.84 1.03
C THR A 421 1.50 -9.16 1.84
N LYS A 422 1.39 -9.47 3.11
CA LYS A 422 0.40 -8.83 4.00
C LYS A 422 0.64 -7.33 4.05
N GLU A 423 1.90 -6.91 4.08
CA GLU A 423 2.31 -5.51 4.05
C GLU A 423 2.02 -4.84 2.71
N GLU A 424 2.26 -5.55 1.59
CA GLU A 424 1.89 -5.02 0.28
C GLU A 424 0.38 -4.86 0.13
N VAL A 425 -0.39 -5.84 0.62
CA VAL A 425 -1.86 -5.76 0.63
C VAL A 425 -2.33 -4.63 1.53
N GLU A 426 -1.76 -4.48 2.73
CA GLU A 426 -2.06 -3.37 3.65
C GLU A 426 -1.73 -2.03 3.01
N ALA A 427 -0.55 -1.89 2.40
CA ALA A 427 -0.16 -0.65 1.70
C ALA A 427 -1.09 -0.32 0.51
N ARG A 428 -1.56 -1.34 -0.24
CA ARG A 428 -2.53 -1.11 -1.32
C ARG A 428 -3.91 -0.79 -0.79
N GLN A 429 -4.31 -1.39 0.34
CA GLN A 429 -5.55 -1.04 1.00
C GLN A 429 -5.52 0.43 1.43
N GLU A 430 -4.44 0.89 2.08
CA GLU A 430 -4.27 2.30 2.43
C GLU A 430 -4.38 3.23 1.21
N ASN A 431 -3.80 2.83 0.06
CA ASN A 431 -3.91 3.59 -1.18
C ASN A 431 -5.36 3.64 -1.70
N ILE A 432 -6.08 2.52 -1.63
CA ILE A 432 -7.49 2.44 -2.05
C ILE A 432 -8.34 3.28 -1.11
N ASP A 433 -8.12 3.20 0.20
CA ASP A 433 -8.83 3.99 1.20
C ASP A 433 -8.59 5.51 0.97
N GLU A 434 -7.36 5.89 0.63
CA GLU A 434 -7.05 7.28 0.31
C GLU A 434 -7.68 7.72 -1.03
N PHE A 435 -7.82 6.82 -1.99
CA PHE A 435 -8.58 7.09 -3.20
C PHE A 435 -10.09 7.25 -2.91
N MET A 436 -10.63 6.45 -1.99
CA MET A 436 -12.01 6.62 -1.51
C MET A 436 -12.21 7.97 -0.79
N ASN A 437 -11.22 8.41 0.01
CA ASN A 437 -11.25 9.76 0.62
C ASN A 437 -11.32 10.86 -0.44
N LYS A 438 -10.60 10.71 -1.57
CA LYS A 438 -10.65 11.67 -2.69
C LYS A 438 -12.06 11.71 -3.31
N ILE A 439 -12.68 10.55 -3.51
CA ILE A 439 -14.05 10.47 -4.05
C ILE A 439 -15.03 11.21 -3.13
N VAL A 440 -14.98 10.92 -1.82
CA VAL A 440 -15.85 11.58 -0.83
C VAL A 440 -15.63 13.09 -0.83
N SER A 441 -14.38 13.54 -0.83
CA SER A 441 -14.05 14.98 -0.89
C SER A 441 -14.61 15.66 -2.14
N TYR A 442 -14.58 14.98 -3.29
CA TYR A 442 -15.17 15.49 -4.53
C TYR A 442 -16.70 15.60 -4.44
N GLU A 443 -17.35 14.58 -3.88
CA GLU A 443 -18.82 14.57 -3.71
C GLU A 443 -19.26 15.68 -2.74
N GLU A 444 -18.60 15.85 -1.59
CA GLU A 444 -18.90 16.87 -0.58
C GLU A 444 -18.68 18.31 -1.10
N GLN A 445 -17.56 18.56 -1.82
CA GLN A 445 -17.29 19.88 -2.40
C GLN A 445 -18.33 20.27 -3.44
N THR A 446 -18.72 19.35 -4.29
CA THR A 446 -19.74 19.61 -5.33
C THR A 446 -21.13 19.81 -4.70
N GLU A 447 -21.47 19.11 -3.60
CA GLU A 447 -22.72 19.32 -2.86
C GLU A 447 -22.73 20.65 -2.08
N GLY A 448 -21.57 21.07 -1.53
CA GLY A 448 -21.42 22.33 -0.80
C GLY A 448 -21.62 23.56 -1.69
N ASP A 449 -21.03 23.56 -2.87
CA ASP A 449 -21.21 24.63 -3.86
C ASP A 449 -22.68 24.80 -4.30
N PHE A 450 -23.47 23.73 -4.27
CA PHE A 450 -24.91 23.75 -4.52
C PHE A 450 -25.71 24.54 -3.47
N SER A 451 -25.30 24.50 -2.21
CA SER A 451 -26.04 25.15 -1.11
C SER A 451 -25.80 26.65 -1.07
N GLU A 452 -24.66 27.14 -1.53
CA GLU A 452 -24.32 28.56 -1.52
C GLU A 452 -24.87 29.33 -2.76
N MET A 453 -25.01 28.65 -3.93
CA MET A 453 -25.45 29.25 -5.20
C MET A 453 -26.97 29.36 -5.38
N GLN A 454 -27.80 28.85 -4.49
CA GLN A 454 -29.26 29.02 -4.57
C GLN A 454 -29.73 30.48 -4.39
N THR A 455 -28.83 31.43 -4.14
CA THR A 455 -29.17 32.84 -3.95
C THR A 455 -29.06 33.73 -5.19
N ASP A 456 -28.37 33.33 -6.24
CA ASP A 456 -28.13 34.17 -7.43
C ASP A 456 -28.40 33.41 -8.75
N GLY A 457 -29.58 33.12 -9.06
CA GLY A 457 -30.28 32.90 -10.36
C GLY A 457 -29.52 32.49 -11.64
N GLU A 458 -28.25 32.12 -11.62
CA GLU A 458 -27.47 31.72 -12.78
C GLU A 458 -27.00 30.27 -12.69
N ASN A 459 -27.53 29.46 -13.58
CA ASN A 459 -27.13 28.07 -13.97
C ASN A 459 -26.65 27.15 -12.84
N PRO A 460 -27.44 26.17 -12.36
CA PRO A 460 -27.00 25.24 -11.36
C PRO A 460 -25.84 24.39 -11.93
N GLN A 461 -24.66 24.47 -11.34
CA GLN A 461 -23.59 23.48 -11.56
C GLN A 461 -24.15 22.09 -11.30
N ALA A 462 -23.81 21.13 -12.16
CA ALA A 462 -24.41 19.80 -12.14
C ALA A 462 -23.99 19.03 -10.88
N ALA A 463 -24.91 18.24 -10.31
CA ALA A 463 -24.63 17.29 -9.23
C ALA A 463 -23.32 16.50 -9.49
N PRO A 464 -22.62 16.01 -8.44
CA PRO A 464 -21.35 15.28 -8.62
C PRO A 464 -21.55 14.14 -9.61
N THR A 465 -20.78 14.15 -10.71
CA THR A 465 -20.85 13.14 -11.77
C THR A 465 -19.59 12.34 -11.86
N LEU A 466 -19.70 11.07 -12.24
CA LEU A 466 -18.52 10.21 -12.46
C LEU A 466 -17.60 10.80 -13.53
N SER A 467 -18.15 11.35 -14.62
CA SER A 467 -17.37 11.97 -15.69
C SER A 467 -16.57 13.18 -15.18
N GLY A 468 -17.17 14.04 -14.37
CA GLY A 468 -16.49 15.21 -13.77
C GLY A 468 -15.38 14.79 -12.80
N PHE A 469 -15.60 13.75 -12.00
CA PHE A 469 -14.56 13.18 -11.14
C PHE A 469 -13.37 12.63 -11.96
N LEU A 470 -13.65 11.89 -13.02
CA LEU A 470 -12.60 11.33 -13.89
C LEU A 470 -11.82 12.42 -14.64
N GLU A 471 -12.49 13.51 -15.02
CA GLU A 471 -11.84 14.69 -15.62
C GLU A 471 -10.89 15.37 -14.63
N GLU A 472 -11.33 15.61 -13.38
CA GLU A 472 -10.48 16.18 -12.34
C GLU A 472 -9.23 15.32 -12.08
N VAL A 473 -9.42 14.01 -11.93
CA VAL A 473 -8.31 13.08 -11.72
C VAL A 473 -7.37 13.04 -12.93
N ALA A 474 -7.88 13.11 -14.15
CA ALA A 474 -7.06 13.11 -15.35
C ALA A 474 -6.18 14.37 -15.45
N LEU A 475 -6.73 15.54 -15.12
CA LEU A 475 -5.98 16.80 -15.11
C LEU A 475 -4.83 16.77 -14.10
N ILE A 476 -5.02 16.16 -12.92
CA ILE A 476 -3.97 16.01 -11.91
C ILE A 476 -2.90 15.04 -12.42
N ALA A 477 -3.30 13.89 -12.96
CA ALA A 477 -2.37 12.84 -13.39
C ALA A 477 -1.50 13.24 -14.61
N ASP A 478 -1.98 14.10 -15.48
CA ASP A 478 -1.20 14.58 -16.65
C ASP A 478 -0.08 15.55 -16.26
N ILE A 479 -0.28 16.36 -15.23
CA ILE A 479 0.74 17.29 -14.74
C ILE A 479 1.91 16.53 -14.11
N ASP A 480 1.65 15.36 -13.50
CA ASP A 480 2.68 14.50 -12.92
C ASP A 480 3.70 13.94 -13.92
N ASN A 481 3.39 13.94 -15.22
CA ASN A 481 4.25 13.38 -16.28
C ASN A 481 5.23 14.40 -16.90
N LEU A 482 5.25 15.63 -16.42
CA LEU A 482 6.19 16.64 -16.92
C LEU A 482 7.60 16.31 -16.42
N ASP A 483 8.52 16.00 -17.34
CA ASP A 483 9.94 15.83 -17.06
C ASP A 483 10.48 17.12 -16.42
N GLN A 484 10.88 17.03 -15.16
CA GLN A 484 11.36 18.16 -14.38
C GLN A 484 12.85 17.96 -14.10
N ASP A 485 13.65 18.89 -14.58
CA ASP A 485 15.10 18.92 -14.37
C ASP A 485 15.46 19.08 -12.90
N GLY A 486 16.02 18.03 -12.32
CA GLY A 486 16.95 17.99 -11.16
C GLY A 486 16.67 18.75 -9.86
N ASN A 487 15.94 19.87 -9.84
CA ASN A 487 15.65 20.67 -8.64
C ASN A 487 14.23 20.41 -8.16
N GLN A 488 14.03 19.42 -7.30
CA GLN A 488 12.72 18.88 -6.92
C GLN A 488 12.65 18.62 -5.42
N VAL A 489 11.48 18.88 -4.82
CA VAL A 489 11.20 18.46 -3.42
C VAL A 489 11.14 16.94 -3.34
N MET A 490 11.82 16.38 -2.36
CA MET A 490 11.85 14.93 -2.17
C MET A 490 10.73 14.47 -1.24
N LEU A 491 9.85 13.61 -1.73
CA LEU A 491 8.79 12.97 -0.96
C LEU A 491 9.15 11.52 -0.68
N MET A 492 9.06 11.08 0.58
CA MET A 492 9.39 9.69 0.93
C MET A 492 8.79 9.27 2.26
N THR A 493 8.72 7.96 2.47
CA THR A 493 8.41 7.44 3.81
C THR A 493 9.58 7.64 4.76
N LEU A 494 9.29 7.71 6.06
CA LEU A 494 10.32 7.76 7.09
C LEU A 494 11.34 6.62 7.00
N HIS A 495 10.89 5.42 6.60
CA HIS A 495 11.77 4.27 6.38
C HIS A 495 12.75 4.48 5.22
N SER A 496 12.26 5.06 4.12
CA SER A 496 13.08 5.35 2.94
C SER A 496 14.08 6.48 3.19
N ALA A 497 13.85 7.31 4.20
CA ALA A 497 14.73 8.42 4.57
C ALA A 497 16.00 7.96 5.32
N LYS A 498 16.06 6.69 5.79
CA LYS A 498 17.26 6.16 6.45
C LYS A 498 18.47 6.23 5.51
N GLY A 499 19.59 6.75 6.03
CA GLY A 499 20.83 6.96 5.25
C GLY A 499 20.87 8.28 4.45
N LEU A 500 19.74 8.98 4.30
CA LEU A 500 19.67 10.28 3.62
C LEU A 500 19.75 11.44 4.62
N GLU A 501 19.94 12.67 4.10
CA GLU A 501 19.96 13.90 4.89
C GLU A 501 19.59 15.11 4.04
N PHE A 502 18.90 16.08 4.63
CA PHE A 502 18.40 17.26 3.93
C PHE A 502 18.55 18.51 4.79
N PRO A 503 18.88 19.67 4.19
CA PRO A 503 18.89 20.94 4.92
C PRO A 503 17.59 21.23 5.65
N ILE A 504 16.44 21.02 5.01
CA ILE A 504 15.10 21.28 5.55
C ILE A 504 14.26 20.01 5.46
N VAL A 505 13.67 19.60 6.56
CA VAL A 505 12.80 18.43 6.64
C VAL A 505 11.43 18.80 7.16
N TYR A 506 10.39 18.34 6.46
CA TYR A 506 9.01 18.36 6.91
C TYR A 506 8.59 16.94 7.31
N MET A 507 8.17 16.75 8.56
CA MET A 507 7.56 15.50 9.04
C MET A 507 6.06 15.74 9.20
N THR A 508 5.24 15.07 8.39
CA THR A 508 3.79 15.30 8.34
C THR A 508 3.00 14.17 8.97
N GLY A 509 1.79 14.48 9.49
CA GLY A 509 0.89 13.48 10.05
C GLY A 509 1.35 12.93 11.40
N LEU A 510 1.95 13.78 12.26
CA LEU A 510 2.38 13.38 13.61
C LEU A 510 1.17 13.29 14.56
N GLU A 511 0.38 12.21 14.39
CA GLU A 511 -0.89 11.97 15.08
C GLU A 511 -0.94 10.56 15.66
N ASP A 512 -1.39 10.40 16.92
CA ASP A 512 -1.66 9.07 17.49
C ASP A 512 -2.77 8.37 16.68
N GLY A 513 -2.49 7.19 16.17
CA GLY A 513 -3.34 6.43 15.26
C GLY A 513 -2.81 6.39 13.82
N LEU A 514 -1.98 7.39 13.44
CA LEU A 514 -1.26 7.43 12.17
C LEU A 514 0.25 7.20 12.39
N PHE A 515 0.86 7.99 13.27
CA PHE A 515 2.26 7.86 13.66
C PHE A 515 2.45 8.21 15.15
N PRO A 516 2.55 7.22 16.04
CA PRO A 516 2.51 5.77 15.79
C PRO A 516 1.17 5.26 15.28
N SER A 517 1.20 4.12 14.58
CA SER A 517 0.00 3.51 14.02
C SER A 517 -0.98 3.06 15.10
N TYR A 518 -2.27 2.98 14.77
CA TYR A 518 -3.28 2.48 15.71
C TYR A 518 -2.98 1.03 16.16
N MET A 519 -2.54 0.19 15.23
CA MET A 519 -2.20 -1.22 15.53
C MET A 519 -1.05 -1.31 16.53
N THR A 520 -0.02 -0.49 16.34
CA THR A 520 1.12 -0.40 17.27
C THR A 520 0.70 0.08 18.66
N ILE A 521 -0.22 1.08 18.74
CA ILE A 521 -0.72 1.60 20.03
C ILE A 521 -1.52 0.54 20.79
N MET A 522 -2.25 -0.31 20.08
CA MET A 522 -3.12 -1.34 20.64
C MET A 522 -2.42 -2.69 20.84
N SER A 523 -1.17 -2.81 20.41
CA SER A 523 -0.37 -4.02 20.61
C SER A 523 -0.04 -4.24 22.09
N ASP A 524 -0.07 -5.50 22.52
CA ASP A 524 0.38 -5.90 23.86
C ASP A 524 1.92 -5.93 23.98
N ASP A 525 2.65 -5.80 22.85
CA ASP A 525 4.12 -5.74 22.80
C ASP A 525 4.61 -4.28 22.82
N PRO A 526 5.16 -3.79 23.95
CA PRO A 526 5.66 -2.43 24.06
C PRO A 526 6.83 -2.15 23.11
N THR A 527 7.52 -3.17 22.61
CA THR A 527 8.65 -3.01 21.68
C THR A 527 8.23 -2.49 20.32
N GLU A 528 6.95 -2.62 19.95
CA GLU A 528 6.43 -2.05 18.70
C GLU A 528 6.37 -0.52 18.75
N VAL A 529 5.95 0.04 19.88
CA VAL A 529 5.98 1.51 20.09
C VAL A 529 7.43 2.01 20.12
N GLU A 530 8.36 1.23 20.68
CA GLU A 530 9.78 1.58 20.67
C GLU A 530 10.35 1.61 19.25
N GLU A 531 9.92 0.70 18.35
CA GLU A 531 10.34 0.72 16.95
C GLU A 531 9.80 1.94 16.20
N GLU A 532 8.52 2.28 16.36
CA GLU A 532 7.96 3.51 15.80
C GLU A 532 8.66 4.77 16.36
N ARG A 533 9.09 4.76 17.63
CA ARG A 533 9.87 5.86 18.21
C ARG A 533 11.27 5.96 17.60
N ARG A 534 11.93 4.83 17.31
CA ARG A 534 13.18 4.83 16.54
C ARG A 534 12.97 5.41 15.13
N LEU A 535 11.83 5.08 14.51
CA LEU A 535 11.48 5.66 13.22
C LEU A 535 11.28 7.19 13.30
N CYS A 536 10.65 7.67 14.37
CA CYS A 536 10.56 9.12 14.63
C CYS A 536 11.94 9.75 14.85
N TYR A 537 12.80 9.11 15.64
CA TYR A 537 14.19 9.52 15.84
C TYR A 537 14.96 9.58 14.51
N VAL A 538 14.80 8.57 13.64
CA VAL A 538 15.40 8.58 12.30
C VAL A 538 14.91 9.79 11.52
N GLY A 539 13.60 10.07 11.49
CA GLY A 539 13.04 11.23 10.78
C GLY A 539 13.61 12.56 11.28
N ILE A 540 13.63 12.78 12.59
CA ILE A 540 14.19 13.98 13.21
C ILE A 540 15.66 14.17 12.81
N THR A 541 16.46 13.11 12.86
CA THR A 541 17.90 13.15 12.56
C THR A 541 18.25 13.25 11.08
N ARG A 542 17.25 13.30 10.18
CA ARG A 542 17.48 13.59 8.75
C ARG A 542 17.67 15.07 8.48
N ALA A 543 17.19 15.94 9.38
CA ALA A 543 17.29 17.38 9.24
C ALA A 543 18.70 17.88 9.61
N GLN A 544 19.26 18.71 8.75
CA GLN A 544 20.53 19.39 8.99
C GLN A 544 20.33 20.73 9.71
N LYS A 545 19.47 21.59 9.18
CA LYS A 545 19.29 22.99 9.63
C LYS A 545 17.91 23.25 10.20
N GLU A 546 16.86 22.85 9.51
CA GLU A 546 15.48 23.12 9.90
C GLU A 546 14.64 21.85 9.96
N LEU A 547 13.87 21.71 11.02
CA LEU A 547 12.89 20.65 11.19
C LEU A 547 11.50 21.27 11.38
N ASN A 548 10.59 20.90 10.50
CA ASN A 548 9.19 21.28 10.54
C ASN A 548 8.35 20.02 10.81
N ILE A 549 7.51 20.07 11.83
CA ILE A 549 6.60 18.98 12.21
C ILE A 549 5.17 19.48 12.05
N SER A 550 4.28 18.64 11.50
CA SER A 550 2.87 19.00 11.40
C SER A 550 1.94 17.87 11.82
N ALA A 551 0.73 18.27 12.25
CA ALA A 551 -0.36 17.39 12.61
C ALA A 551 -1.70 18.02 12.22
N ALA A 552 -2.67 17.23 11.81
CA ALA A 552 -4.05 17.62 11.58
C ALA A 552 -4.94 17.17 12.75
N LYS A 553 -5.92 18.00 13.15
CA LYS A 553 -6.91 17.62 14.17
C LYS A 553 -7.90 16.59 13.65
N THR A 554 -8.27 16.74 12.38
CA THR A 554 -9.15 15.81 11.71
C THR A 554 -8.50 15.27 10.44
N ARG A 555 -8.71 14.00 10.19
CA ARG A 555 -8.22 13.32 8.99
C ARG A 555 -9.29 12.35 8.50
N MET A 556 -9.53 12.36 7.20
CA MET A 556 -10.40 11.37 6.59
C MET A 556 -9.65 10.04 6.47
N ILE A 557 -10.19 8.99 7.06
CA ILE A 557 -9.64 7.63 7.04
C ILE A 557 -10.80 6.68 6.71
N HIS A 558 -10.66 5.90 5.66
CA HIS A 558 -11.71 4.99 5.15
C HIS A 558 -13.05 5.72 4.83
N GLY A 559 -12.97 6.95 4.33
CA GLY A 559 -14.15 7.76 4.02
C GLY A 559 -14.89 8.33 5.23
N GLU A 560 -14.33 8.23 6.43
CA GLU A 560 -14.87 8.80 7.65
C GLU A 560 -13.90 9.81 8.27
N THR A 561 -14.40 10.98 8.68
CA THR A 561 -13.58 11.97 9.36
C THR A 561 -13.32 11.54 10.80
N GLN A 562 -12.06 11.33 11.14
CA GLN A 562 -11.60 10.97 12.49
C GLN A 562 -10.87 12.15 13.14
N MET A 563 -11.09 12.31 14.45
CA MET A 563 -10.34 13.28 15.25
C MET A 563 -9.15 12.59 15.90
N ASN A 564 -7.95 13.00 15.52
CA ASN A 564 -6.71 12.45 16.03
C ASN A 564 -6.10 13.37 17.09
N LYS A 565 -5.43 12.76 18.07
CA LYS A 565 -4.61 13.49 19.04
C LYS A 565 -3.22 13.69 18.45
N VAL A 566 -2.57 14.81 18.78
CA VAL A 566 -1.15 15.00 18.48
C VAL A 566 -0.34 13.81 18.97
N SER A 567 0.57 13.34 18.13
CA SER A 567 1.44 12.20 18.41
C SER A 567 2.13 12.31 19.77
N ARG A 568 2.21 11.19 20.47
CA ARG A 568 2.99 11.08 21.71
C ARG A 568 4.45 11.45 21.51
N PHE A 569 5.01 11.19 20.33
CA PHE A 569 6.41 11.54 20.03
C PHE A 569 6.66 13.03 20.00
N VAL A 570 5.68 13.84 19.58
CA VAL A 570 5.78 15.30 19.65
C VAL A 570 5.74 15.78 21.10
N LYS A 571 4.92 15.14 21.96
CA LYS A 571 4.83 15.47 23.38
C LYS A 571 6.08 15.08 24.19
N GLU A 572 6.90 14.18 23.66
CA GLU A 572 8.19 13.79 24.21
C GLU A 572 9.29 14.84 23.91
N ILE A 573 9.03 15.79 23.00
CA ILE A 573 9.94 16.93 22.73
C ILE A 573 9.66 18.05 23.72
N PRO A 574 10.68 18.54 24.43
CA PRO A 574 10.53 19.67 25.34
C PRO A 574 10.00 20.94 24.67
N GLU A 575 9.02 21.61 25.28
CA GLU A 575 8.37 22.82 24.75
C GLU A 575 9.34 23.96 24.41
N ASN A 576 10.43 24.10 25.15
CA ASN A 576 11.44 25.14 24.90
C ASN A 576 12.20 24.93 23.58
N LEU A 577 12.17 23.71 23.00
CA LEU A 577 12.75 23.40 21.69
C LEU A 577 11.75 23.60 20.55
N LEU A 578 10.46 23.76 20.85
CA LEU A 578 9.39 23.92 19.88
C LEU A 578 8.99 25.39 19.71
N GLU A 579 8.65 25.76 18.50
CA GLU A 579 7.83 26.91 18.14
C GLU A 579 6.48 26.40 17.65
N VAL A 580 5.45 26.59 18.50
CA VAL A 580 4.13 26.00 18.27
C VAL A 580 3.21 27.00 17.60
N GLU A 581 2.70 26.66 16.43
CA GLU A 581 1.73 27.44 15.68
C GLU A 581 0.41 26.63 15.53
N ASN A 582 -0.70 27.25 15.92
CA ASN A 582 -2.00 26.62 15.80
C ASN A 582 -2.85 27.32 14.74
N HIS A 583 -3.01 26.67 13.59
CA HIS A 583 -3.76 27.15 12.43
C HIS A 583 -5.20 26.62 12.38
N SER A 584 -5.71 26.03 13.48
CA SER A 584 -7.07 25.53 13.53
C SER A 584 -8.09 26.61 13.86
N TYR A 585 -9.30 26.49 13.35
CA TYR A 585 -10.41 27.44 13.58
C TYR A 585 -10.68 27.61 15.08
N GLY A 586 -10.74 28.87 15.54
CA GLY A 586 -11.12 29.23 16.91
C GLY A 586 -9.95 29.48 17.88
N SER A 587 -8.71 29.30 17.49
CA SER A 587 -7.57 29.60 18.36
C SER A 587 -7.21 31.08 18.30
N LYS A 588 -7.70 31.85 19.26
CA LYS A 588 -7.00 33.10 19.62
C LYS A 588 -5.61 32.72 20.15
N LYS A 589 -4.56 33.41 19.67
CA LYS A 589 -3.16 33.23 20.15
C LYS A 589 -3.09 33.06 21.66
N SER A 590 -3.11 31.83 22.15
CA SER A 590 -2.75 31.50 23.50
C SER A 590 -1.66 30.46 23.46
N ALA A 591 -0.56 30.75 24.15
CA ALA A 591 0.48 29.77 24.38
C ALA A 591 -0.16 28.52 25.01
N LEU A 592 -0.15 27.40 24.30
CA LEU A 592 -0.62 26.12 24.80
C LEU A 592 0.46 25.57 25.74
N SER A 593 0.16 25.62 27.05
CA SER A 593 0.89 24.87 28.06
C SER A 593 0.48 23.40 27.96
N PHE A 594 1.43 22.50 27.76
CA PHE A 594 1.20 21.05 27.71
C PHE A 594 1.03 20.40 29.10
N GLY A 595 1.03 21.20 30.16
CA GLY A 595 0.89 20.74 31.54
C GLY A 595 -0.47 21.13 32.13
N GLY A 596 -1.52 20.36 31.88
CA GLY A 596 -2.81 20.48 32.53
C GLY A 596 -3.53 19.14 32.52
N GLU A 597 -3.63 18.53 33.72
CA GLU A 597 -4.52 17.38 33.92
C GLU A 597 -5.95 17.81 33.57
N ASP A 598 -6.51 17.16 32.56
CA ASP A 598 -7.86 17.38 32.10
C ASP A 598 -8.85 16.73 33.11
N SER A 599 -9.27 17.49 34.09
CA SER A 599 -10.38 17.18 34.98
C SER A 599 -11.64 17.86 34.46
N GLY A 600 -12.24 17.30 33.43
CA GLY A 600 -13.50 17.76 32.84
C GLY A 600 -14.29 16.58 32.27
N GLU A 601 -15.13 15.97 33.11
CA GLU A 601 -16.16 15.03 32.69
C GLU A 601 -17.10 15.69 31.69
N SER A 602 -17.01 15.31 30.41
CA SER A 602 -18.13 15.36 29.50
C SER A 602 -18.32 13.96 28.89
N GLN A 603 -19.40 13.33 29.29
CA GLN A 603 -19.85 12.02 28.84
C GLN A 603 -20.17 12.06 27.34
N GLY A 604 -19.24 11.56 26.56
CA GLY A 604 -19.37 11.15 25.18
C GLY A 604 -18.46 9.98 24.93
N ARG A 605 -18.80 8.84 25.51
CA ARG A 605 -18.06 7.59 25.34
C ARG A 605 -18.27 7.06 23.94
N PHE A 606 -17.43 7.46 23.00
CA PHE A 606 -17.27 6.72 21.75
C PHE A 606 -16.42 5.47 22.03
N ASP A 607 -17.08 4.33 21.95
CA ASP A 607 -16.46 3.03 22.22
C ASP A 607 -15.68 2.57 20.99
N PHE A 608 -14.39 2.92 20.94
CA PHE A 608 -13.43 2.51 19.89
C PHE A 608 -13.30 1.00 19.73
N ARG A 609 -13.66 0.20 20.74
CA ARG A 609 -13.67 -1.26 20.65
C ARG A 609 -14.76 -1.80 19.73
N ALA A 610 -15.86 -1.07 19.56
CA ALA A 610 -16.94 -1.49 18.68
C ALA A 610 -16.56 -1.30 17.20
N ASN A 611 -15.85 -0.21 16.86
CA ASN A 611 -15.46 0.08 15.49
C ASN A 611 -14.30 -0.78 14.98
N ALA A 612 -13.31 -1.09 15.84
CA ALA A 612 -12.25 -2.03 15.49
C ALA A 612 -12.79 -3.46 15.26
N LYS A 613 -13.80 -3.87 16.05
CA LYS A 613 -14.47 -5.16 15.84
C LYS A 613 -15.33 -5.19 14.58
N ALA A 614 -15.91 -4.08 14.19
CA ALA A 614 -16.69 -3.94 12.96
C ALA A 614 -15.80 -3.96 11.70
N ALA A 615 -14.61 -3.37 11.76
CA ALA A 615 -13.64 -3.43 10.65
C ALA A 615 -13.08 -4.85 10.44
N LEU A 616 -12.77 -5.56 11.53
CA LEU A 616 -12.30 -6.96 11.47
C LEU A 616 -13.41 -7.96 11.10
N SER A 617 -14.68 -7.67 11.40
CA SER A 617 -15.81 -8.56 11.08
C SER A 617 -16.30 -8.45 9.62
N ARG A 618 -15.93 -7.40 8.90
CA ARG A 618 -16.27 -7.24 7.47
C ARG A 618 -15.45 -8.12 6.54
N TYR A 619 -14.29 -8.63 7.01
CA TYR A 619 -13.37 -9.44 6.19
C TYR A 619 -13.17 -10.89 6.65
N GLY A 620 -14.03 -11.40 7.54
CA GLY A 620 -13.90 -12.77 8.04
C GLY A 620 -15.22 -13.38 8.46
N SER A 621 -16.11 -13.73 7.55
CA SER A 621 -17.27 -14.55 7.89
C SER A 621 -17.25 -15.89 7.18
N GLY A 622 -16.94 -16.88 7.94
CA GLY A 622 -17.08 -18.28 7.55
C GLY A 622 -16.69 -19.19 8.67
N THR A 623 -17.43 -19.19 9.78
CA THR A 623 -17.37 -20.31 10.74
C THR A 623 -18.70 -20.51 11.44
N THR A 624 -19.21 -21.68 11.24
CA THR A 624 -20.32 -22.31 11.93
C THR A 624 -20.09 -22.44 13.43
N THR A 625 -21.09 -22.06 14.17
CA THR A 625 -21.25 -22.22 15.62
C THR A 625 -21.34 -23.67 16.05
N TYR A 626 -20.62 -24.07 17.12
CA TYR A 626 -21.06 -25.07 18.08
C TYR A 626 -20.52 -24.83 19.51
N GLY A 627 -21.46 -24.68 20.47
CA GLY A 627 -21.47 -25.35 21.73
C GLY A 627 -20.68 -24.77 22.89
N GLN A 628 -21.39 -24.21 23.84
CA GLN A 628 -21.04 -23.82 25.22
C GLN A 628 -20.36 -24.94 26.03
N GLY A 629 -19.46 -24.55 26.94
CA GLY A 629 -18.98 -25.39 28.03
C GLY A 629 -18.04 -24.65 28.98
N ASN A 630 -18.59 -24.07 30.02
CA ASN A 630 -17.86 -23.52 31.17
C ASN A 630 -16.95 -24.58 31.82
N LYS A 631 -15.71 -24.20 32.19
CA LYS A 631 -15.11 -24.47 33.52
C LYS A 631 -13.79 -23.73 33.71
N LYS A 632 -13.76 -22.90 34.75
CA LYS A 632 -12.56 -22.32 35.34
C LYS A 632 -11.72 -23.39 36.01
N VAL A 633 -10.43 -23.45 35.73
CA VAL A 633 -9.42 -23.97 36.65
C VAL A 633 -8.17 -23.09 36.51
N ALA A 634 -7.76 -22.51 37.62
CA ALA A 634 -6.51 -21.76 37.75
C ALA A 634 -5.39 -22.77 38.06
N ILE A 635 -4.29 -22.72 37.31
CA ILE A 635 -3.01 -23.27 37.76
C ILE A 635 -1.88 -22.34 37.24
N SER A 636 -1.00 -22.05 38.17
CA SER A 636 0.18 -21.20 38.12
C SER A 636 1.29 -21.74 37.22
N GLY A 637 1.93 -20.82 36.47
CA GLY A 637 3.37 -20.80 36.27
C GLY A 637 3.99 -21.82 35.34
N GLN A 638 4.30 -21.38 34.09
CA GLN A 638 5.62 -21.66 33.53
C GLN A 638 5.78 -20.82 32.25
N LYS A 639 6.96 -20.27 32.07
CA LYS A 639 7.35 -19.45 30.92
C LYS A 639 7.13 -20.22 29.62
N GLY A 640 6.10 -19.88 28.88
CA GLY A 640 5.87 -20.35 27.52
C GLY A 640 6.58 -19.43 26.57
N ILE A 641 7.42 -20.00 25.72
CA ILE A 641 7.99 -19.37 24.53
C ILE A 641 6.81 -19.01 23.62
N GLY A 642 6.43 -17.72 23.63
CA GLY A 642 5.31 -17.24 22.86
C GLY A 642 5.68 -17.04 21.40
N SER A 643 4.90 -17.66 20.56
CA SER A 643 4.37 -17.13 19.31
C SER A 643 5.24 -16.09 18.57
N ALA A 644 6.29 -16.55 17.90
CA ALA A 644 7.03 -15.80 16.90
C ALA A 644 6.59 -16.18 15.48
N TYR A 645 5.27 -16.16 15.20
CA TYR A 645 4.77 -16.51 13.87
C TYR A 645 3.92 -15.38 13.29
N ALA A 646 4.48 -14.18 13.22
CA ALA A 646 3.90 -13.10 12.43
C ALA A 646 4.97 -12.08 12.07
N THR A 647 6.00 -12.50 11.36
CA THR A 647 6.92 -11.55 10.72
C THR A 647 6.95 -11.81 9.24
N ASN A 648 6.50 -10.85 8.52
CA ASN A 648 6.29 -10.86 7.09
C ASN A 648 7.43 -10.15 6.37
N TYR A 649 7.81 -10.72 5.25
CA TYR A 649 8.82 -10.18 4.35
C TYR A 649 8.19 -9.51 3.15
N GLY A 650 8.22 -8.18 3.11
CA GLY A 650 8.03 -7.43 1.88
C GLY A 650 9.40 -7.20 1.21
N ARG A 651 9.64 -7.79 0.06
CA ARG A 651 10.78 -7.43 -0.77
C ARG A 651 10.35 -6.39 -1.79
N THR A 652 10.86 -5.19 -1.66
CA THR A 652 10.94 -4.29 -2.81
C THR A 652 12.13 -4.73 -3.66
N PRO A 653 12.00 -4.84 -4.98
CA PRO A 653 13.15 -5.07 -5.84
C PRO A 653 14.03 -3.83 -5.80
N THR A 654 15.18 -3.91 -5.13
CA THR A 654 16.23 -2.92 -5.29
C THR A 654 16.82 -3.11 -6.68
N ASN A 655 16.53 -2.17 -7.56
CA ASN A 655 17.28 -1.99 -8.80
C ASN A 655 18.72 -1.62 -8.42
N TYR A 656 19.60 -2.60 -8.42
CA TYR A 656 21.03 -2.31 -8.41
C TYR A 656 21.45 -1.89 -9.80
N GLY A 657 21.95 -0.66 -9.88
CA GLY A 657 22.55 -0.09 -11.06
C GLY A 657 23.64 -0.99 -11.61
N THR A 658 23.49 -1.34 -12.86
CA THR A 658 24.51 -1.99 -13.68
C THR A 658 25.69 -1.03 -13.83
N GLY A 659 26.79 -1.37 -13.17
CA GLY A 659 28.09 -0.75 -13.42
C GLY A 659 28.52 -0.98 -14.86
N ASN A 660 28.89 0.12 -15.51
CA ASN A 660 29.51 0.16 -16.82
C ASN A 660 30.67 -0.82 -16.93
N PHE A 661 30.59 -1.76 -17.86
CA PHE A 661 31.77 -2.39 -18.43
C PHE A 661 31.96 -1.94 -19.86
N ALA A 662 33.18 -1.49 -20.12
CA ALA A 662 33.67 -0.92 -21.34
C ALA A 662 33.47 -1.83 -22.54
N GLN A 663 33.13 -1.21 -23.65
CA GLN A 663 33.17 -1.78 -25.00
C GLN A 663 34.62 -1.97 -25.49
N PRO A 664 34.86 -2.91 -26.38
CA PRO A 664 35.86 -2.75 -27.43
C PRO A 664 35.19 -2.54 -28.80
N ASN A 665 35.73 -1.53 -29.47
CA ASN A 665 35.48 -1.17 -30.84
C ASN A 665 35.52 -2.32 -31.84
N LYS A 666 34.58 -2.34 -32.79
CA LYS A 666 34.88 -2.56 -34.22
C LYS A 666 33.87 -1.91 -35.12
N LYS A 667 34.38 -1.01 -35.97
CA LYS A 667 33.72 -0.40 -37.12
C LYS A 667 33.48 -1.45 -38.20
N VAL A 668 32.29 -1.43 -38.84
CA VAL A 668 32.19 -1.57 -40.30
C VAL A 668 30.93 -0.76 -40.70
N GLY A 669 31.12 0.20 -41.58
CA GLY A 669 30.09 1.00 -42.22
C GLY A 669 29.54 0.33 -43.45
N PHE A 670 28.36 0.78 -43.85
CA PHE A 670 27.95 1.06 -45.21
C PHE A 670 26.57 1.72 -45.16
N GLY A 671 26.47 2.84 -45.68
CA GLY A 671 25.63 3.82 -46.07
C GLY A 671 24.60 3.45 -47.13
N LYS A 672 23.51 4.18 -47.07
CA LYS A 672 22.86 4.83 -48.22
C LYS A 672 21.70 5.69 -47.73
N GLU A 673 21.83 6.97 -48.03
CA GLU A 673 20.78 7.98 -48.09
C GLU A 673 19.77 7.67 -49.22
N PHE A 674 18.56 8.24 -49.04
CA PHE A 674 17.79 9.01 -50.04
C PHE A 674 16.28 8.85 -49.82
N PRO A 675 15.41 9.79 -50.27
CA PRO A 675 15.23 11.18 -49.89
C PRO A 675 13.77 11.56 -49.52
N MET A 676 13.58 12.78 -49.05
CA MET A 676 12.28 13.47 -49.09
C MET A 676 11.75 13.58 -50.52
N ASP A 677 10.41 13.53 -50.65
CA ASP A 677 9.60 14.58 -51.29
C ASP A 677 8.12 14.19 -51.45
N ILE A 678 7.23 15.12 -51.03
CA ILE A 678 6.06 15.65 -51.75
C ILE A 678 4.90 14.67 -52.02
N PHE A 679 3.72 14.93 -51.41
CA PHE A 679 2.55 15.40 -52.16
C PHE A 679 1.38 15.78 -51.26
N ASP A 680 1.02 17.04 -51.33
CA ASP A 680 -0.32 17.58 -51.13
C ASP A 680 -1.38 16.82 -51.91
N LEU A 681 -2.56 16.61 -51.34
CA LEU A 681 -3.82 16.67 -52.11
C LEU A 681 -5.09 16.53 -51.21
N LYS A 682 -5.80 17.65 -51.11
CA LYS A 682 -7.26 17.85 -51.25
C LYS A 682 -8.24 17.09 -50.33
N LYS A 683 -8.93 17.88 -49.51
CA LYS A 683 -10.28 17.62 -48.99
C LYS A 683 -11.26 17.30 -50.13
N PRO A 684 -12.24 16.44 -49.90
CA PRO A 684 -13.56 16.57 -50.47
C PRO A 684 -14.68 16.82 -49.46
N ALA A 685 -15.68 17.41 -50.03
CA ALA A 685 -16.83 18.10 -49.54
C ALA A 685 -17.79 17.31 -48.68
N LYS A 686 -18.51 18.07 -47.83
CA LYS A 686 -19.73 17.72 -47.14
C LYS A 686 -20.80 17.19 -48.09
N THR A 687 -21.39 16.04 -47.75
CA THR A 687 -22.71 15.65 -48.21
C THR A 687 -23.58 15.35 -47.02
N THR A 688 -24.52 16.22 -46.78
CA THR A 688 -25.67 16.05 -45.89
C THR A 688 -26.66 15.07 -46.52
N THR A 689 -26.96 13.99 -45.89
CA THR A 689 -28.16 13.22 -46.16
C THR A 689 -28.95 13.05 -44.87
N SER A 690 -30.06 13.75 -44.84
CA SER A 690 -31.11 13.66 -43.84
C SER A 690 -31.90 12.37 -44.07
N TYR A 691 -32.00 11.52 -43.04
CA TYR A 691 -33.04 10.52 -43.00
C TYR A 691 -34.07 10.90 -41.95
N SER A 692 -35.28 11.11 -42.44
CA SER A 692 -36.52 11.37 -41.71
C SER A 692 -37.04 10.12 -41.05
N MET A 693 -37.40 10.24 -39.77
CA MET A 693 -38.27 9.26 -39.06
C MET A 693 -39.68 9.27 -39.59
N PRO A 694 -40.34 8.17 -39.70
CA PRO A 694 -41.81 8.12 -39.90
C PRO A 694 -42.52 8.24 -38.54
N SER A 695 -43.38 9.25 -38.46
CA SER A 695 -44.40 9.39 -37.46
C SER A 695 -45.44 8.29 -37.52
N LYS A 696 -45.81 7.66 -36.41
CA LYS A 696 -47.05 6.91 -36.29
C LYS A 696 -48.00 7.64 -35.35
N LYS A 697 -49.14 7.96 -35.93
CA LYS A 697 -50.33 8.51 -35.34
C LYS A 697 -51.12 7.47 -34.52
N ALA A 698 -51.70 7.98 -33.49
CA ALA A 698 -53.11 7.96 -33.07
C ALA A 698 -53.67 6.69 -32.38
N ALA A 699 -53.98 6.87 -31.14
CA ALA A 699 -55.35 6.81 -30.59
C ALA A 699 -56.06 5.46 -30.58
N GLY A 700 -56.37 5.03 -29.41
CA GLY A 700 -57.36 4.03 -29.10
C GLY A 700 -57.56 3.87 -27.62
N ALA A 701 -58.50 4.69 -27.10
CA ALA A 701 -59.05 4.46 -25.78
C ALA A 701 -59.84 3.17 -25.75
N ILE A 702 -59.59 2.29 -24.80
CA ILE A 702 -60.54 1.25 -24.39
C ILE A 702 -60.58 1.17 -22.87
N LYS A 703 -61.80 1.07 -22.44
CA LYS A 703 -62.33 1.10 -21.09
C LYS A 703 -61.93 -0.10 -20.24
N SER A 704 -61.87 0.23 -18.93
CA SER A 704 -61.99 -0.64 -17.77
C SER A 704 -62.72 -1.97 -17.95
N SER A 705 -62.16 -3.06 -17.50
CA SER A 705 -62.87 -4.09 -16.72
C SER A 705 -61.86 -4.86 -15.86
N GLY A 706 -62.24 -5.03 -14.58
CA GLY A 706 -61.43 -5.63 -13.57
C GLY A 706 -61.31 -7.14 -13.67
N GLN A 707 -60.33 -7.65 -12.98
CA GLN A 707 -60.36 -8.76 -12.01
C GLN A 707 -58.94 -9.28 -11.77
N ALA A 708 -58.57 -9.13 -10.59
CA ALA A 708 -57.93 -10.02 -9.60
C ALA A 708 -57.01 -11.17 -10.04
N ALA A 709 -55.94 -11.22 -9.30
CA ALA A 709 -55.13 -12.36 -8.90
C ALA A 709 -53.88 -12.66 -9.73
N GLY A 710 -52.75 -12.19 -9.22
CA GLY A 710 -51.42 -12.66 -9.46
C GLY A 710 -50.52 -12.08 -8.38
N GLY A 711 -50.23 -12.83 -7.31
CA GLY A 711 -49.42 -12.34 -6.21
C GLY A 711 -47.98 -12.11 -6.65
N THR A 712 -47.59 -10.85 -6.82
CA THR A 712 -46.21 -10.40 -6.80
C THR A 712 -45.66 -10.60 -5.39
N GLY A 713 -44.53 -11.30 -5.23
CA GLY A 713 -43.96 -11.60 -3.91
C GLY A 713 -43.40 -10.39 -3.13
N LEU A 714 -43.82 -9.17 -3.46
CA LEU A 714 -43.28 -7.90 -2.99
C LEU A 714 -43.73 -7.44 -1.60
N GLY A 715 -44.62 -8.13 -0.94
CA GLY A 715 -45.08 -7.77 0.43
C GLY A 715 -45.84 -6.45 0.57
N TYR A 716 -46.01 -5.65 -0.49
CA TYR A 716 -46.78 -4.41 -0.56
C TYR A 716 -47.51 -4.24 -1.92
N ARG A 717 -48.49 -3.37 -2.00
CA ARG A 717 -49.33 -3.13 -3.17
C ARG A 717 -49.48 -1.64 -3.48
N VAL A 718 -49.95 -1.32 -4.68
CA VAL A 718 -50.31 0.07 -5.02
C VAL A 718 -51.31 0.63 -4.00
N GLY A 719 -51.03 1.79 -3.48
CA GLY A 719 -51.76 2.45 -2.41
C GLY A 719 -51.23 2.21 -1.00
N ASP A 720 -50.33 1.24 -0.81
CA ASP A 720 -49.71 0.99 0.51
C ASP A 720 -48.71 2.08 0.87
N THR A 721 -48.58 2.34 2.16
CA THR A 721 -47.54 3.20 2.71
C THR A 721 -46.30 2.34 2.95
N VAL A 722 -45.15 2.78 2.41
CA VAL A 722 -43.88 2.09 2.52
C VAL A 722 -42.82 3.03 3.07
N SER A 723 -41.84 2.45 3.72
CA SER A 723 -40.69 3.18 4.26
C SER A 723 -39.43 2.77 3.47
N HIS A 724 -38.66 3.77 3.02
CA HIS A 724 -37.36 3.62 2.38
C HIS A 724 -36.29 4.25 3.28
N VAL A 725 -35.11 3.61 3.39
CA VAL A 725 -34.05 4.03 4.31
C VAL A 725 -33.54 5.46 4.05
N LYS A 726 -33.51 5.89 2.78
CA LYS A 726 -33.00 7.21 2.36
C LYS A 726 -34.12 8.26 2.14
N PHE A 727 -35.30 7.83 1.72
CA PHE A 727 -36.39 8.74 1.30
C PHE A 727 -37.54 8.83 2.30
N GLY A 728 -37.41 8.16 3.45
CA GLY A 728 -38.45 8.19 4.47
C GLY A 728 -39.72 7.46 4.06
N THR A 729 -40.86 7.93 4.56
CA THR A 729 -42.19 7.34 4.33
C THR A 729 -42.80 7.86 3.02
N GLY A 730 -43.35 6.96 2.22
CA GLY A 730 -44.01 7.33 0.96
C GLY A 730 -45.14 6.36 0.58
N GLN A 731 -45.95 6.75 -0.38
CA GLN A 731 -47.10 5.95 -0.87
C GLN A 731 -46.76 5.34 -2.23
N VAL A 732 -47.01 4.04 -2.41
CA VAL A 732 -46.83 3.35 -3.68
C VAL A 732 -47.88 3.77 -4.69
N LEU A 733 -47.49 4.44 -5.77
CA LEU A 733 -48.40 4.92 -6.83
C LEU A 733 -48.58 3.90 -7.94
N ALA A 734 -47.57 3.14 -8.32
CA ALA A 734 -47.65 2.16 -9.39
C ALA A 734 -46.62 1.06 -9.17
N ILE A 735 -46.95 -0.14 -9.66
CA ILE A 735 -46.04 -1.27 -9.77
C ILE A 735 -46.15 -1.77 -11.22
N GLU A 736 -45.05 -1.74 -11.95
CA GLU A 736 -44.99 -2.17 -13.36
C GLU A 736 -44.14 -3.45 -13.44
N ASP A 737 -44.68 -4.48 -14.04
CA ASP A 737 -43.98 -5.76 -14.26
C ASP A 737 -42.78 -5.55 -15.18
N GLY A 738 -41.59 -5.87 -14.70
CA GLY A 738 -40.31 -5.89 -15.43
C GLY A 738 -39.88 -7.32 -15.75
N MET A 739 -39.13 -7.53 -16.84
CA MET A 739 -38.68 -8.87 -17.25
C MET A 739 -37.83 -9.64 -16.20
N ARG A 740 -37.28 -8.96 -15.21
CA ARG A 740 -36.44 -9.54 -14.12
C ARG A 740 -36.76 -9.04 -12.73
N ASP A 741 -37.34 -7.84 -12.61
CA ASP A 741 -37.72 -7.24 -11.34
C ASP A 741 -38.78 -6.17 -11.58
N ASP A 742 -39.74 -6.02 -10.65
CA ASP A 742 -40.82 -5.09 -10.80
C ASP A 742 -40.38 -3.64 -10.55
N MET A 743 -40.87 -2.71 -11.35
CA MET A 743 -40.58 -1.29 -11.20
C MET A 743 -41.66 -0.63 -10.31
N VAL A 744 -41.26 -0.14 -9.17
CA VAL A 744 -42.17 0.50 -8.20
C VAL A 744 -42.03 2.01 -8.25
N THR A 745 -43.13 2.72 -8.40
CA THR A 745 -43.20 4.18 -8.30
C THR A 745 -43.76 4.56 -6.94
N VAL A 746 -43.00 5.30 -6.14
CA VAL A 746 -43.37 5.73 -4.78
C VAL A 746 -43.33 7.24 -4.71
N GLN A 747 -44.33 7.85 -4.09
CA GLN A 747 -44.35 9.28 -3.76
C GLN A 747 -43.96 9.47 -2.30
N PHE A 748 -42.79 10.05 -2.08
CA PHE A 748 -42.32 10.41 -0.76
C PHE A 748 -42.70 11.84 -0.39
N GLU A 749 -42.95 12.08 0.90
CA GLU A 749 -43.43 13.40 1.37
C GLU A 749 -42.40 14.51 1.15
N GLU A 750 -41.12 14.25 1.39
CA GLU A 750 -40.05 15.24 1.29
C GLU A 750 -39.30 15.19 -0.07
N PHE A 751 -39.26 14.02 -0.75
CA PHE A 751 -38.41 13.82 -1.95
C PHE A 751 -39.22 13.66 -3.25
N GLY A 752 -40.53 13.83 -3.22
CA GLY A 752 -41.39 13.72 -4.40
C GLY A 752 -41.50 12.29 -4.95
N THR A 753 -41.88 12.17 -6.21
CA THR A 753 -42.09 10.85 -6.84
C THR A 753 -40.81 10.24 -7.32
N LYS A 754 -40.51 9.01 -6.89
CA LYS A 754 -39.32 8.20 -7.31
C LYS A 754 -39.80 6.89 -7.91
N LYS A 755 -39.15 6.49 -9.01
CA LYS A 755 -39.36 5.19 -9.68
C LYS A 755 -38.14 4.32 -9.45
N MET A 756 -38.30 3.11 -8.92
CA MET A 756 -37.19 2.25 -8.46
C MET A 756 -37.51 0.76 -8.67
N LEU A 757 -36.50 -0.07 -8.81
CA LEU A 757 -36.64 -1.53 -8.91
C LEU A 757 -37.01 -2.11 -7.54
N ALA A 758 -38.03 -2.94 -7.46
CA ALA A 758 -38.63 -3.43 -6.21
C ALA A 758 -37.61 -4.25 -5.36
N GLY A 759 -36.81 -5.08 -5.97
CA GLY A 759 -35.81 -5.91 -5.28
C GLY A 759 -34.66 -5.09 -4.68
N PHE A 760 -34.35 -3.92 -5.27
CA PHE A 760 -33.27 -3.05 -4.82
C PHE A 760 -33.77 -1.95 -3.88
N ALA A 761 -35.03 -1.56 -3.99
CA ALA A 761 -35.59 -0.46 -3.22
C ALA A 761 -35.74 -0.73 -1.71
N LYS A 762 -35.58 -1.97 -1.26
CA LYS A 762 -35.70 -2.41 0.15
C LYS A 762 -36.87 -1.76 0.89
N LEU A 763 -37.99 -1.55 0.17
CA LEU A 763 -39.21 -0.93 0.72
C LEU A 763 -39.79 -1.85 1.78
N LYS A 764 -40.11 -1.30 2.93
CA LYS A 764 -40.84 -1.99 4.00
C LYS A 764 -42.21 -1.41 4.13
N LYS A 765 -43.25 -2.24 4.06
CA LYS A 765 -44.60 -1.84 4.35
C LYS A 765 -44.69 -1.40 5.80
N GLN A 766 -45.29 -0.22 6.05
CA GLN A 766 -45.60 0.26 7.38
C GLN A 766 -46.95 -0.26 7.88
#